data_276ee73edee34b17eb20ac8f1d8753c3
#
_entry.id   276ee73edee34b17eb20ac8f1d8753c3
#
_cell.length_a   1.000
_cell.length_b   1.000
_cell.length_c   1.000
_cell.angle_alpha   90.00
_cell.angle_beta   90.00
_cell.angle_gamma   90.00
#
_symmetry.space_group_name_H-M   'P 1'
#
loop_
_entity.id
_entity.type
_entity.pdbx_description
1 polymer ?
#
loop_
_entity_poly.entity_id
_entity_poly.type
_entity_poly.pdbx_seq_one_letter_code
_entity_poly.pdbx_strand_id
1 'polypeptide(L)'
;MAKGEIVAWKEDRGFGFIQPESTNTQEAQLFFHINDARAVPREQLRKGTQVEYSVGPGKKSKTAAKNVRIAGMPAPAQPQQPREKKAESRQVQHSSKGYRFLNPYNFARWLESPQSILSHPDTRYLNRQPPPPHDRWVARSGEIECELTALTPLFISDSLAKFANETDKKELHKSFEFFNVPKGDDSEPILPASSLRGMVRNIFEAATNSCFASFDYGQRLSYRLAPSEALKLVPARVLAPRNKGEVWRLQLMLGSATLTIGENPRRGPYAATVRQYPRAPQAGKGEVPSAHHEIVDINDYKHGSECYALAKIPRQGPLVWNVTHLADSYEELEPLQDDRSEILKGYLCITNQNIDLKVKERFFISEYKDSPTLKEIELPDNVCVEYEELIRDYQLRHRETVETWRKQHYDPSKPRKIKKTQGREVWEPAFSRFILESTYKLKGNELVYAYLEKTAKGMKVRFIAPVSIPRVGYQNKTYLRLPSHHWKCESHDKLCPACRTFGWVEGRPGVEKNERESDRNKIVAYQGRVQFTHATLDESQQQKPMDEITLAILSSPKPTTSRFYLMPVKAKPESKQGAPDEQVGYDAPDMIIRGRKFFRHHPTANSNEYERVRGIPDDQNRTINGALPVGTKFRFKVRFENLAAVELGALLWALEMESNMCHRLGFAKPLGFGSVRINVTGIRELNLKRYDSLDGEGWQALTEQKAELIRRFKAAVAHAYYRKDENEFAKLENIADLSKMLNTSQPQLPIHYPRPQEVPDAEGKNYEWFMGNKRPKRGPGYLLPLAVDDTAGFPLMEKFGNLKE
;
A
#
# COMPACT_ATOMS: atom_id res chain seq x y z
N MET A 1 -16.78 9.82 -46.73
CA MET A 1 -15.35 9.53 -46.57
C MET A 1 -14.65 10.10 -47.80
N ALA A 2 -13.46 10.63 -47.63
CA ALA A 2 -12.63 11.04 -48.73
C ALA A 2 -12.05 9.81 -49.43
N LYS A 3 -11.77 9.93 -50.76
CA LYS A 3 -11.13 8.86 -51.53
C LYS A 3 -9.74 9.26 -51.93
N GLY A 4 -8.85 8.29 -52.11
CA GLY A 4 -7.49 8.49 -52.52
C GLY A 4 -6.73 7.20 -52.73
N GLU A 5 -5.50 7.31 -53.19
CA GLU A 5 -4.65 6.16 -53.53
C GLU A 5 -3.46 6.10 -52.58
N ILE A 6 -3.09 4.88 -52.12
CA ILE A 6 -1.83 4.69 -51.35
C ILE A 6 -0.66 4.90 -52.31
N VAL A 7 0.11 5.95 -52.09
CA VAL A 7 1.28 6.28 -52.94
C VAL A 7 2.58 5.76 -52.33
N ALA A 8 2.63 5.49 -51.05
CA ALA A 8 3.78 4.84 -50.39
C ALA A 8 3.31 4.03 -49.18
N TRP A 9 3.88 2.84 -49.02
CA TRP A 9 3.73 1.99 -47.83
C TRP A 9 5.11 1.51 -47.34
N LYS A 10 5.42 1.70 -46.07
CA LYS A 10 6.64 1.22 -45.40
C LYS A 10 6.28 0.18 -44.38
N GLU A 11 6.39 -1.08 -44.81
CA GLU A 11 5.96 -2.23 -44.02
C GLU A 11 6.77 -2.42 -42.71
N ASP A 12 8.07 -2.20 -42.77
CA ASP A 12 9.01 -2.25 -41.63
C ASP A 12 8.69 -1.24 -40.53
N ARG A 13 8.04 -0.16 -40.89
CA ARG A 13 7.70 0.96 -40.00
C ARG A 13 6.22 1.13 -39.73
N GLY A 14 5.36 0.37 -40.40
CA GLY A 14 3.91 0.33 -40.19
C GLY A 14 3.19 1.64 -40.50
N PHE A 15 3.65 2.40 -41.48
CA PHE A 15 2.98 3.63 -41.94
C PHE A 15 3.06 3.83 -43.46
N GLY A 16 2.17 4.65 -43.97
CA GLY A 16 2.13 5.02 -45.40
C GLY A 16 1.55 6.42 -45.65
N PHE A 17 1.45 6.73 -46.93
CA PHE A 17 0.89 8.00 -47.42
C PHE A 17 -0.19 7.73 -48.43
N ILE A 18 -1.27 8.54 -48.36
CA ILE A 18 -2.39 8.52 -49.26
C ILE A 18 -2.41 9.85 -50.04
N GLN A 19 -2.50 9.76 -51.37
CA GLN A 19 -2.77 10.90 -52.24
C GLN A 19 -4.28 11.06 -52.39
N PRO A 20 -4.87 12.18 -51.95
CA PRO A 20 -6.30 12.42 -52.15
C PRO A 20 -6.64 12.56 -53.63
N GLU A 21 -7.77 12.04 -54.06
CA GLU A 21 -8.27 12.22 -55.48
C GLU A 21 -8.48 13.70 -55.85
N SER A 22 -8.73 14.56 -54.88
CA SER A 22 -9.04 15.99 -55.13
C SER A 22 -7.83 16.88 -55.40
N THR A 23 -6.58 16.34 -55.21
CA THR A 23 -5.35 17.17 -55.29
C THR A 23 -4.20 16.34 -55.84
N ASN A 24 -3.49 16.89 -56.85
CA ASN A 24 -2.40 16.21 -57.56
C ASN A 24 -0.99 16.68 -57.15
N THR A 25 -0.83 17.37 -56.01
CA THR A 25 0.46 17.90 -55.54
C THR A 25 1.05 17.02 -54.42
N GLN A 26 2.39 16.80 -54.45
CA GLN A 26 3.09 16.02 -53.41
C GLN A 26 2.92 16.59 -51.98
N GLU A 27 2.65 17.86 -51.85
CA GLU A 27 2.41 18.52 -50.55
C GLU A 27 1.06 18.18 -49.92
N ALA A 28 0.14 17.57 -50.65
CA ALA A 28 -1.19 17.18 -50.20
C ALA A 28 -1.29 15.73 -49.67
N GLN A 29 -0.19 14.99 -49.63
CA GLN A 29 -0.20 13.59 -49.17
C GLN A 29 -0.50 13.48 -47.68
N LEU A 30 -1.46 12.61 -47.32
CA LEU A 30 -1.88 12.40 -45.97
C LEU A 30 -1.18 11.17 -45.37
N PHE A 31 -0.56 11.33 -44.22
CA PHE A 31 0.04 10.25 -43.47
C PHE A 31 -1.04 9.35 -42.87
N PHE A 32 -0.85 8.02 -42.89
CA PHE A 32 -1.62 7.09 -42.09
C PHE A 32 -0.72 6.05 -41.42
N HIS A 33 -1.12 5.55 -40.24
CA HIS A 33 -0.47 4.47 -39.55
C HIS A 33 -1.28 3.17 -39.68
N ILE A 34 -0.65 2.00 -39.59
CA ILE A 34 -1.32 0.69 -39.71
C ILE A 34 -2.52 0.55 -38.75
N ASN A 35 -2.46 1.22 -37.59
CA ASN A 35 -3.58 1.26 -36.65
C ASN A 35 -4.81 2.02 -37.19
N ASP A 36 -4.63 2.90 -38.16
CA ASP A 36 -5.70 3.65 -38.82
C ASP A 36 -6.24 2.90 -40.05
N ALA A 37 -5.57 1.82 -40.48
CA ALA A 37 -5.91 0.96 -41.60
C ALA A 37 -6.24 -0.48 -41.21
N ARG A 38 -6.79 -0.71 -40.04
CA ARG A 38 -7.08 -2.07 -39.49
C ARG A 38 -8.08 -2.85 -40.34
N ALA A 39 -8.92 -2.18 -41.14
CA ALA A 39 -9.89 -2.79 -42.03
C ALA A 39 -9.30 -3.19 -43.40
N VAL A 40 -8.02 -2.90 -43.64
CA VAL A 40 -7.32 -3.24 -44.87
C VAL A 40 -6.39 -4.43 -44.62
N PRO A 41 -6.52 -5.57 -45.33
CA PRO A 41 -5.54 -6.67 -45.20
C PRO A 41 -4.12 -6.18 -45.47
N ARG A 42 -3.12 -6.66 -44.76
CA ARG A 42 -1.71 -6.20 -44.86
C ARG A 42 -1.15 -6.34 -46.30
N GLU A 43 -1.55 -7.40 -46.99
CA GLU A 43 -1.12 -7.69 -48.36
C GLU A 43 -1.66 -6.68 -49.38
N GLN A 44 -2.71 -5.94 -49.03
CA GLN A 44 -3.32 -4.90 -49.87
C GLN A 44 -2.87 -3.47 -49.50
N LEU A 45 -2.05 -3.32 -48.44
CA LEU A 45 -1.42 -2.05 -48.12
C LEU A 45 -0.19 -1.83 -49.03
N ARG A 46 -0.42 -1.57 -50.30
CA ARG A 46 0.61 -1.35 -51.31
C ARG A 46 0.33 -0.15 -52.16
N LYS A 47 1.35 0.35 -52.83
CA LYS A 47 1.21 1.48 -53.78
C LYS A 47 0.19 1.12 -54.88
N GLY A 48 -0.73 2.02 -55.21
CA GLY A 48 -1.80 1.84 -56.20
C GLY A 48 -3.12 1.40 -55.59
N THR A 49 -3.19 1.05 -54.30
CA THR A 49 -4.46 0.65 -53.65
C THR A 49 -5.37 1.85 -53.45
N GLN A 50 -6.59 1.77 -53.99
CA GLN A 50 -7.62 2.79 -53.78
C GLN A 50 -8.30 2.62 -52.44
N VAL A 51 -8.33 3.69 -51.67
CA VAL A 51 -8.84 3.67 -50.28
C VAL A 51 -9.81 4.81 -50.02
N GLU A 52 -10.72 4.53 -49.10
CA GLU A 52 -11.56 5.56 -48.46
C GLU A 52 -11.08 5.81 -47.05
N TYR A 53 -11.07 7.07 -46.64
CA TYR A 53 -10.58 7.46 -45.31
C TYR A 53 -11.31 8.69 -44.78
N SER A 54 -11.17 8.96 -43.49
CA SER A 54 -11.55 10.22 -42.85
C SER A 54 -10.30 11.05 -42.52
N VAL A 55 -10.40 12.38 -42.57
CA VAL A 55 -9.30 13.27 -42.19
C VAL A 55 -9.41 13.61 -40.70
N GLY A 56 -8.33 13.44 -39.95
CA GLY A 56 -8.28 13.74 -38.54
C GLY A 56 -6.93 14.28 -38.06
N PRO A 57 -6.79 14.66 -36.81
CA PRO A 57 -5.54 15.20 -36.27
C PRO A 57 -4.43 14.14 -36.24
N GLY A 58 -3.27 14.51 -36.79
CA GLY A 58 -2.02 13.76 -36.75
C GLY A 58 -1.07 14.26 -35.68
N LYS A 59 0.16 13.72 -35.63
CA LYS A 59 1.20 14.19 -34.70
C LYS A 59 1.75 15.56 -35.15
N LYS A 60 2.03 16.45 -34.23
CA LYS A 60 2.61 17.79 -34.43
C LYS A 60 1.73 18.72 -35.33
N SER A 61 0.43 18.82 -35.04
CA SER A 61 -0.52 19.73 -35.71
C SER A 61 -0.70 19.49 -37.21
N LYS A 62 -0.29 18.36 -37.78
CA LYS A 62 -0.52 17.98 -39.15
C LYS A 62 -1.76 17.08 -39.26
N THR A 63 -2.49 17.19 -40.35
CA THR A 63 -3.63 16.31 -40.68
C THR A 63 -3.14 14.91 -41.08
N ALA A 64 -3.90 13.86 -40.73
CA ALA A 64 -3.61 12.47 -41.07
C ALA A 64 -4.88 11.76 -41.53
N ALA A 65 -4.72 10.72 -42.36
CA ALA A 65 -5.83 9.86 -42.76
C ALA A 65 -6.13 8.85 -41.62
N LYS A 66 -7.40 8.71 -41.29
CA LYS A 66 -7.95 7.84 -40.25
C LYS A 66 -9.02 6.91 -40.86
N ASN A 67 -9.25 5.76 -40.21
CA ASN A 67 -10.25 4.78 -40.64
C ASN A 67 -10.13 4.41 -42.12
N VAL A 68 -8.91 4.13 -42.56
CA VAL A 68 -8.57 3.76 -43.94
C VAL A 68 -9.15 2.40 -44.27
N ARG A 69 -9.88 2.28 -45.37
CA ARG A 69 -10.47 1.04 -45.90
C ARG A 69 -10.37 1.01 -47.42
N ILE A 70 -10.49 -0.16 -48.04
CA ILE A 70 -10.45 -0.30 -49.47
C ILE A 70 -11.71 0.32 -50.08
N ALA A 71 -11.54 1.13 -51.12
CA ALA A 71 -12.66 1.75 -51.81
C ALA A 71 -13.57 0.72 -52.48
N GLY A 72 -14.89 0.83 -52.25
CA GLY A 72 -15.89 -0.08 -52.86
C GLY A 72 -16.13 -1.38 -52.09
N MET A 73 -15.45 -1.69 -51.00
CA MET A 73 -15.81 -2.82 -50.13
C MET A 73 -16.93 -2.45 -49.17
N PRO A 74 -18.00 -3.27 -49.06
CA PRO A 74 -19.01 -3.08 -48.03
C PRO A 74 -18.39 -3.14 -46.64
N ALA A 75 -18.90 -2.35 -45.72
CA ALA A 75 -18.44 -2.40 -44.31
C ALA A 75 -18.56 -3.83 -43.77
N PRO A 76 -17.55 -4.37 -43.09
CA PRO A 76 -17.64 -5.71 -42.52
C PRO A 76 -18.87 -5.78 -41.62
N ALA A 77 -19.76 -6.74 -41.92
CA ALA A 77 -20.91 -7.01 -41.09
C ALA A 77 -20.42 -7.43 -39.69
N GLN A 78 -20.90 -6.77 -38.65
CA GLN A 78 -20.66 -7.21 -37.29
C GLN A 78 -21.24 -8.62 -37.12
N PRO A 79 -20.55 -9.57 -36.44
CA PRO A 79 -21.07 -10.88 -36.18
C PRO A 79 -22.35 -10.75 -35.34
N GLN A 80 -23.48 -11.22 -35.89
CA GLN A 80 -24.72 -11.35 -35.11
C GLN A 80 -24.55 -12.50 -34.14
N GLN A 81 -24.51 -12.20 -32.86
CA GLN A 81 -24.67 -13.19 -31.78
C GLN A 81 -26.14 -13.57 -31.63
N PRO A 82 -26.43 -14.82 -31.21
CA PRO A 82 -27.80 -15.28 -31.01
C PRO A 82 -28.54 -14.47 -29.96
N ARG A 83 -29.78 -14.12 -30.23
CA ARG A 83 -30.67 -13.39 -29.33
C ARG A 83 -31.04 -14.25 -28.12
N GLU A 84 -30.32 -14.12 -27.01
CA GLU A 84 -30.86 -14.41 -25.69
C GLU A 84 -31.58 -13.18 -25.14
N LYS A 85 -32.76 -13.41 -24.56
CA LYS A 85 -33.60 -12.36 -23.97
C LYS A 85 -32.84 -11.66 -22.84
N LYS A 86 -32.35 -10.46 -23.12
CA LYS A 86 -31.75 -9.57 -22.11
C LYS A 86 -32.82 -9.00 -21.22
N ALA A 87 -32.70 -9.27 -19.92
CA ALA A 87 -33.22 -8.38 -18.89
C ALA A 87 -32.55 -7.00 -19.07
N GLU A 88 -33.35 -5.95 -19.10
CA GLU A 88 -32.90 -4.56 -19.30
C GLU A 88 -32.02 -4.14 -18.12
N SER A 89 -30.69 -4.22 -18.29
CA SER A 89 -29.76 -3.45 -17.47
C SER A 89 -29.64 -2.06 -18.09
N ARG A 90 -30.16 -1.06 -17.43
CA ARG A 90 -29.93 0.36 -17.74
C ARG A 90 -28.44 0.62 -17.70
N GLN A 91 -27.78 0.68 -18.88
CA GLN A 91 -26.44 1.26 -18.98
C GLN A 91 -26.56 2.75 -18.70
N VAL A 92 -26.06 3.19 -17.57
CA VAL A 92 -25.80 4.60 -17.29
C VAL A 92 -24.65 5.03 -18.20
N GLN A 93 -24.96 5.77 -19.25
CA GLN A 93 -23.98 6.49 -20.06
C GLN A 93 -23.39 7.61 -19.17
N HIS A 94 -22.20 7.36 -18.59
CA HIS A 94 -21.44 8.41 -17.96
C HIS A 94 -20.66 9.17 -19.05
N SER A 95 -20.99 10.44 -19.23
CA SER A 95 -20.15 11.39 -19.93
C SER A 95 -18.83 11.53 -19.15
N SER A 96 -17.70 11.62 -19.82
CA SER A 96 -16.34 11.72 -19.23
C SER A 96 -16.09 12.98 -18.39
N LYS A 97 -17.03 13.90 -18.34
CA LYS A 97 -17.00 15.06 -17.44
C LYS A 97 -17.54 14.67 -16.07
N GLY A 98 -16.66 14.61 -15.06
CA GLY A 98 -17.05 14.44 -13.68
C GLY A 98 -17.00 13.02 -13.13
N TYR A 99 -16.23 12.08 -13.74
CA TYR A 99 -16.04 10.74 -13.16
C TYR A 99 -15.44 10.81 -11.75
N ARG A 100 -16.12 10.22 -10.79
CA ARG A 100 -15.69 10.14 -9.39
C ARG A 100 -15.86 8.72 -8.88
N PHE A 101 -15.07 8.37 -7.87
CA PHE A 101 -15.07 7.03 -7.27
C PHE A 101 -14.91 7.08 -5.75
N LEU A 102 -15.36 6.03 -5.08
CA LEU A 102 -15.12 5.82 -3.66
C LEU A 102 -13.89 4.93 -3.45
N ASN A 103 -13.08 5.26 -2.46
CA ASN A 103 -12.00 4.39 -2.04
C ASN A 103 -12.59 3.07 -1.46
N PRO A 104 -12.03 1.87 -1.76
CA PRO A 104 -12.62 0.59 -1.36
C PRO A 104 -12.60 0.33 0.15
N TYR A 105 -11.94 1.16 0.92
CA TYR A 105 -11.95 1.11 2.38
C TYR A 105 -12.14 2.50 2.98
N ASN A 106 -12.65 2.51 4.20
CA ASN A 106 -12.65 3.66 5.07
C ASN A 106 -12.51 3.17 6.53
N PHE A 107 -12.73 4.02 7.50
CA PHE A 107 -12.48 3.72 8.91
C PHE A 107 -13.75 3.98 9.73
N ALA A 108 -14.04 3.05 10.65
CA ALA A 108 -14.97 3.31 11.75
C ALA A 108 -14.17 4.06 12.83
N ARG A 109 -14.61 5.27 13.16
CA ARG A 109 -14.00 6.10 14.19
C ARG A 109 -14.04 5.39 15.54
N TRP A 110 -13.24 5.79 16.45
CA TRP A 110 -13.36 5.46 17.86
C TRP A 110 -14.21 6.49 18.58
N LEU A 111 -14.72 6.09 19.72
CA LEU A 111 -15.39 6.98 20.67
C LEU A 111 -14.45 7.27 21.84
N GLU A 112 -14.79 8.22 22.66
CA GLU A 112 -14.14 8.47 23.96
C GLU A 112 -14.24 7.22 24.87
N SER A 113 -13.69 7.30 26.07
CA SER A 113 -13.85 6.21 27.04
C SER A 113 -15.32 6.10 27.47
N PRO A 114 -15.87 4.87 27.52
CA PRO A 114 -17.23 4.67 27.96
C PRO A 114 -17.41 5.04 29.43
N GLN A 115 -18.56 5.53 29.80
CA GLN A 115 -18.90 5.85 31.16
C GLN A 115 -19.74 4.74 31.78
N SER A 116 -19.51 4.44 33.05
CA SER A 116 -20.43 3.61 33.81
C SER A 116 -21.54 4.47 34.42
N ILE A 117 -22.81 4.18 34.07
CA ILE A 117 -23.96 4.93 34.51
C ILE A 117 -24.76 4.06 35.49
N LEU A 118 -24.96 4.54 36.72
CA LEU A 118 -25.64 3.77 37.78
C LEU A 118 -27.06 3.39 37.39
N SER A 119 -27.74 4.26 36.67
CA SER A 119 -29.13 4.01 36.19
C SER A 119 -29.21 2.95 35.09
N HIS A 120 -28.06 2.58 34.50
CA HIS A 120 -27.98 1.54 33.48
C HIS A 120 -26.81 0.59 33.77
N PRO A 121 -26.99 -0.40 34.66
CA PRO A 121 -25.90 -1.22 35.20
C PRO A 121 -25.12 -2.02 34.14
N ASP A 122 -25.74 -2.29 32.99
CA ASP A 122 -25.08 -2.99 31.89
C ASP A 122 -23.92 -2.20 31.24
N THR A 123 -23.88 -0.87 31.42
CA THR A 123 -22.78 -0.01 30.92
C THR A 123 -21.41 -0.41 31.50
N ARG A 124 -21.38 -0.98 32.72
CA ARG A 124 -20.14 -1.47 33.35
C ARG A 124 -19.39 -2.47 32.47
N TYR A 125 -20.12 -3.31 31.72
CA TYR A 125 -19.53 -4.34 30.86
C TYR A 125 -18.80 -3.77 29.65
N LEU A 126 -18.99 -2.51 29.31
CA LEU A 126 -18.28 -1.83 28.22
C LEU A 126 -16.93 -1.27 28.70
N ASN A 127 -16.70 -1.15 30.01
CA ASN A 127 -15.45 -0.72 30.61
C ASN A 127 -14.44 -1.87 30.74
N ARG A 128 -13.19 -1.52 30.99
CA ARG A 128 -12.15 -2.48 31.35
C ARG A 128 -12.40 -3.00 32.75
N GLN A 129 -12.44 -4.32 32.91
CA GLN A 129 -12.70 -4.98 34.18
C GLN A 129 -12.07 -6.38 34.20
N PRO A 130 -11.99 -7.05 35.36
CA PRO A 130 -11.53 -8.44 35.45
C PRO A 130 -12.42 -9.35 34.60
N PRO A 131 -11.83 -10.35 33.90
CA PRO A 131 -12.60 -11.35 33.18
C PRO A 131 -13.23 -12.37 34.17
N PRO A 132 -14.35 -13.03 33.81
CA PRO A 132 -14.88 -14.14 34.62
C PRO A 132 -13.94 -15.33 34.63
N PRO A 133 -14.00 -16.20 35.65
CA PRO A 133 -13.19 -17.40 35.71
C PRO A 133 -13.59 -18.45 34.68
N HIS A 134 -12.70 -19.39 34.37
CA HIS A 134 -12.95 -20.54 33.52
C HIS A 134 -13.26 -21.82 34.32
N ASP A 135 -13.02 -21.84 35.59
CA ASP A 135 -13.17 -23.02 36.48
C ASP A 135 -14.60 -23.25 36.97
N ARG A 136 -15.49 -22.32 36.74
CA ARG A 136 -16.91 -22.40 37.14
C ARG A 136 -17.80 -21.55 36.26
N TRP A 137 -19.07 -21.91 36.19
CA TRP A 137 -20.08 -21.13 35.48
C TRP A 137 -20.63 -20.03 36.40
N VAL A 138 -20.44 -18.78 35.98
CA VAL A 138 -20.92 -17.58 36.70
C VAL A 138 -21.86 -16.74 35.86
N ALA A 139 -22.02 -17.07 34.58
CA ALA A 139 -22.86 -16.38 33.63
C ALA A 139 -23.32 -17.33 32.50
N ARG A 140 -23.94 -16.82 31.45
CA ARG A 140 -24.52 -17.60 30.36
C ARG A 140 -23.47 -18.37 29.59
N SER A 141 -23.71 -19.63 29.32
CA SER A 141 -22.89 -20.53 28.50
C SER A 141 -23.78 -21.28 27.54
N GLY A 142 -23.31 -21.53 26.31
CA GLY A 142 -24.17 -22.17 25.33
C GLY A 142 -23.54 -22.27 23.94
N GLU A 143 -24.43 -22.44 22.95
CA GLU A 143 -24.05 -22.59 21.53
C GLU A 143 -25.00 -21.79 20.65
N ILE A 144 -24.46 -21.13 19.65
CA ILE A 144 -25.16 -20.39 18.60
C ILE A 144 -24.94 -21.12 17.28
N GLU A 145 -26.02 -21.47 16.60
CA GLU A 145 -25.99 -22.04 15.26
C GLU A 145 -26.15 -20.93 14.22
N CYS A 146 -25.29 -20.95 13.20
CA CYS A 146 -25.20 -19.91 12.19
C CYS A 146 -25.20 -20.47 10.77
N GLU A 147 -25.93 -19.82 9.88
CA GLU A 147 -25.81 -19.96 8.44
C GLU A 147 -25.12 -18.75 7.85
N LEU A 148 -24.12 -18.95 6.99
CA LEU A 148 -23.42 -17.89 6.26
C LEU A 148 -23.76 -18.01 4.78
N THR A 149 -24.18 -16.92 4.15
CA THR A 149 -24.46 -16.83 2.71
C THR A 149 -23.51 -15.85 2.03
N ALA A 150 -22.88 -16.25 0.94
CA ALA A 150 -22.06 -15.38 0.09
C ALA A 150 -22.94 -14.43 -0.73
N LEU A 151 -22.78 -13.11 -0.54
CA LEU A 151 -23.47 -12.08 -1.31
C LEU A 151 -22.68 -11.61 -2.55
N THR A 152 -21.38 -11.85 -2.56
CA THR A 152 -20.47 -11.65 -3.70
C THR A 152 -19.54 -12.86 -3.79
N PRO A 153 -18.80 -13.05 -4.89
CA PRO A 153 -17.86 -14.16 -4.96
C PRO A 153 -16.96 -14.23 -3.74
N LEU A 154 -16.76 -15.44 -3.22
CA LEU A 154 -16.00 -15.66 -1.98
C LEU A 154 -14.74 -16.46 -2.27
N PHE A 155 -13.60 -15.96 -1.79
CA PHE A 155 -12.33 -16.67 -1.86
C PHE A 155 -11.59 -16.57 -0.53
N ILE A 156 -11.21 -17.72 0.02
CA ILE A 156 -10.31 -17.83 1.16
C ILE A 156 -9.09 -18.59 0.68
N SER A 157 -7.95 -17.95 0.71
CA SER A 157 -6.69 -18.51 0.25
C SER A 157 -6.20 -19.61 1.18
N ASP A 158 -5.81 -20.73 0.61
CA ASP A 158 -4.89 -21.63 1.29
C ASP A 158 -3.58 -20.88 1.61
N SER A 159 -2.92 -21.26 2.69
CA SER A 159 -1.68 -20.63 3.16
C SER A 159 -0.50 -20.87 2.22
N LEU A 160 -0.56 -21.89 1.39
CA LEU A 160 0.50 -22.28 0.47
C LEU A 160 0.26 -21.66 -0.91
N ALA A 161 1.03 -20.64 -1.25
CA ALA A 161 1.07 -20.14 -2.62
C ALA A 161 1.74 -21.19 -3.52
N LYS A 162 1.06 -21.60 -4.59
CA LYS A 162 1.69 -22.36 -5.66
C LYS A 162 2.45 -21.40 -6.55
N PHE A 163 3.74 -21.65 -6.72
CA PHE A 163 4.55 -20.94 -7.73
C PHE A 163 4.40 -21.71 -9.06
N ALA A 164 4.10 -21.00 -10.13
CA ALA A 164 4.16 -21.59 -11.46
C ALA A 164 5.59 -22.05 -11.72
N ASN A 165 5.77 -23.31 -12.03
CA ASN A 165 7.00 -24.08 -12.28
C ASN A 165 8.36 -23.38 -12.11
N GLU A 166 9.24 -23.98 -11.31
CA GLU A 166 10.57 -23.49 -10.91
C GLU A 166 11.54 -23.13 -12.03
N THR A 167 11.19 -23.40 -13.28
CA THR A 167 12.10 -23.22 -14.45
C THR A 167 11.83 -21.98 -15.29
N ASP A 168 10.68 -21.36 -15.21
CA ASP A 168 10.33 -20.15 -15.99
C ASP A 168 10.13 -18.94 -15.10
N LYS A 169 10.65 -17.80 -15.43
CA LYS A 169 10.59 -16.51 -14.73
C LYS A 169 9.26 -15.74 -14.83
N LYS A 170 8.21 -16.32 -15.23
CA LYS A 170 6.90 -16.10 -14.66
C LYS A 170 6.91 -16.43 -13.15
N GLU A 171 8.10 -16.75 -12.63
CA GLU A 171 8.52 -17.28 -11.32
C GLU A 171 8.11 -16.46 -10.11
N LEU A 172 7.71 -15.21 -10.29
CA LEU A 172 7.28 -14.37 -9.17
C LEU A 172 5.76 -14.26 -9.08
N HIS A 173 5.04 -14.82 -10.06
CA HIS A 173 3.58 -14.83 -10.01
C HIS A 173 3.10 -15.87 -9.01
N LYS A 174 2.22 -15.46 -8.09
CA LYS A 174 1.66 -16.33 -7.06
C LYS A 174 0.23 -16.70 -7.41
N SER A 175 -0.04 -18.00 -7.50
CA SER A 175 -1.38 -18.55 -7.57
C SER A 175 -1.80 -19.12 -6.22
N PHE A 176 -3.07 -19.01 -5.91
CA PHE A 176 -3.65 -19.48 -4.67
C PHE A 176 -4.88 -20.35 -4.96
N GLU A 177 -4.98 -21.47 -4.28
CA GLU A 177 -6.18 -22.31 -4.26
C GLU A 177 -7.12 -21.85 -3.14
N PHE A 178 -8.40 -22.16 -3.29
CA PHE A 178 -9.36 -22.05 -2.19
C PHE A 178 -8.97 -23.00 -1.06
N PHE A 179 -9.21 -22.59 0.17
CA PHE A 179 -8.92 -23.41 1.36
C PHE A 179 -9.87 -24.62 1.43
N ASN A 180 -9.30 -25.79 1.20
CA ASN A 180 -10.01 -27.07 1.22
C ASN A 180 -9.46 -27.99 2.31
N VAL A 181 -10.30 -28.92 2.77
CA VAL A 181 -9.89 -30.01 3.65
C VAL A 181 -10.19 -31.35 3.00
N PRO A 182 -9.37 -32.41 3.23
CA PRO A 182 -9.65 -33.74 2.75
C PRO A 182 -10.98 -34.25 3.28
N LYS A 183 -11.78 -34.91 2.38
CA LYS A 183 -13.03 -35.58 2.72
C LYS A 183 -13.08 -36.92 1.94
N GLY A 184 -12.55 -37.99 2.53
CA GLY A 184 -12.29 -39.25 1.83
C GLY A 184 -11.25 -39.07 0.72
N ASP A 185 -11.59 -39.47 -0.49
CA ASP A 185 -10.74 -39.32 -1.69
C ASP A 185 -10.85 -37.93 -2.33
N ASP A 186 -11.83 -37.13 -1.92
CA ASP A 186 -12.08 -35.77 -2.41
C ASP A 186 -11.60 -34.71 -1.43
N SER A 187 -11.73 -33.43 -1.82
CA SER A 187 -11.52 -32.26 -0.95
C SER A 187 -12.76 -31.36 -0.94
N GLU A 188 -13.08 -30.82 0.21
CA GLU A 188 -14.24 -29.96 0.41
C GLU A 188 -13.83 -28.55 0.80
N PRO A 189 -14.41 -27.49 0.18
CA PRO A 189 -14.17 -26.12 0.58
C PRO A 189 -14.78 -25.85 1.95
N ILE A 190 -13.97 -25.31 2.85
CA ILE A 190 -14.41 -24.87 4.17
C ILE A 190 -13.98 -23.44 4.46
N LEU A 191 -14.68 -22.80 5.39
CA LEU A 191 -14.27 -21.51 5.94
C LEU A 191 -13.57 -21.75 7.29
N PRO A 192 -12.27 -21.41 7.43
CA PRO A 192 -11.54 -21.62 8.68
C PRO A 192 -12.18 -20.87 9.85
N ALA A 193 -12.30 -21.53 10.98
CA ALA A 193 -12.80 -20.97 12.25
C ALA A 193 -12.07 -19.67 12.62
N SER A 194 -10.76 -19.61 12.39
CA SER A 194 -9.94 -18.41 12.66
C SER A 194 -10.34 -17.21 11.80
N SER A 195 -10.70 -17.44 10.53
CA SER A 195 -11.18 -16.40 9.61
C SER A 195 -12.53 -15.85 10.04
N LEU A 196 -13.46 -16.72 10.40
CA LEU A 196 -14.79 -16.35 10.92
C LEU A 196 -14.67 -15.57 12.22
N ARG A 197 -13.88 -16.12 13.17
CA ARG A 197 -13.65 -15.48 14.47
C ARG A 197 -13.00 -14.10 14.32
N GLY A 198 -12.01 -13.96 13.44
CA GLY A 198 -11.35 -12.67 13.17
C GLY A 198 -12.28 -11.63 12.55
N MET A 199 -13.16 -12.05 11.64
CA MET A 199 -14.16 -11.19 11.02
C MET A 199 -15.17 -10.66 12.05
N VAL A 200 -15.77 -11.56 12.85
CA VAL A 200 -16.75 -11.19 13.89
C VAL A 200 -16.09 -10.37 15.00
N ARG A 201 -14.87 -10.74 15.42
CA ARG A 201 -14.10 -9.98 16.41
C ARG A 201 -13.87 -8.54 15.97
N ASN A 202 -13.57 -8.27 14.71
CA ASN A 202 -13.33 -6.92 14.21
C ASN A 202 -14.59 -6.03 14.32
N ILE A 203 -15.76 -6.59 14.01
CA ILE A 203 -17.05 -5.91 14.20
C ILE A 203 -17.35 -5.68 15.69
N PHE A 204 -17.16 -6.72 16.51
CA PHE A 204 -17.36 -6.64 17.96
C PHE A 204 -16.45 -5.57 18.59
N GLU A 205 -15.17 -5.55 18.23
CA GLU A 205 -14.21 -4.54 18.71
C GLU A 205 -14.61 -3.11 18.32
N ALA A 206 -15.14 -2.92 17.11
CA ALA A 206 -15.63 -1.63 16.66
C ALA A 206 -16.88 -1.20 17.40
N ALA A 207 -17.86 -2.09 17.55
CA ALA A 207 -19.14 -1.79 18.20
C ALA A 207 -19.00 -1.53 19.70
N THR A 208 -18.10 -2.25 20.37
CA THR A 208 -17.83 -2.09 21.82
C THR A 208 -16.72 -1.09 22.12
N ASN A 209 -16.21 -0.37 21.12
CA ASN A 209 -15.12 0.58 21.27
C ASN A 209 -13.88 -0.02 22.00
N SER A 210 -13.58 -1.28 21.73
CA SER A 210 -12.52 -2.04 22.42
C SER A 210 -11.11 -1.63 21.96
N CYS A 211 -10.09 -2.09 22.65
CA CYS A 211 -8.69 -1.77 22.35
C CYS A 211 -8.20 -2.35 21.01
N PHE A 212 -7.09 -1.82 20.49
CA PHE A 212 -6.39 -2.34 19.32
C PHE A 212 -5.41 -3.46 19.74
N ALA A 213 -5.95 -4.64 20.09
CA ALA A 213 -5.18 -5.74 20.63
C ALA A 213 -4.05 -6.26 19.71
N SER A 214 -4.28 -6.22 18.40
CA SER A 214 -3.34 -6.69 17.36
C SER A 214 -2.49 -5.58 16.74
N PHE A 215 -2.46 -4.38 17.32
CA PHE A 215 -1.66 -3.28 16.82
C PHE A 215 -0.17 -3.52 17.10
N ASP A 216 0.70 -3.18 16.14
CA ASP A 216 2.15 -3.25 16.33
C ASP A 216 2.67 -2.01 17.04
N TYR A 217 2.88 -2.11 18.33
CA TYR A 217 3.35 -1.00 19.17
C TYR A 217 4.83 -0.69 18.99
N GLY A 218 5.60 -1.60 18.43
CA GLY A 218 7.03 -1.40 18.12
C GLY A 218 7.24 -0.65 16.80
N GLN A 219 6.22 -0.59 15.94
CA GLN A 219 6.39 -0.09 14.58
C GLN A 219 6.63 1.41 14.52
N ARG A 220 7.73 1.78 13.88
CA ARG A 220 8.01 3.14 13.39
C ARG A 220 7.91 3.15 11.87
N LEU A 221 7.08 4.01 11.32
CA LEU A 221 6.95 4.16 9.87
C LEU A 221 8.04 5.06 9.33
N SER A 222 8.32 4.93 8.03
CA SER A 222 9.24 5.79 7.30
C SER A 222 8.61 6.31 6.01
N TYR A 223 8.93 7.51 5.62
CA TYR A 223 8.50 8.13 4.38
C TYR A 223 9.70 8.47 3.49
N ARG A 224 9.49 8.63 2.20
CA ARG A 224 10.55 9.10 1.29
C ARG A 224 10.61 10.62 1.34
N LEU A 225 11.78 11.15 1.60
CA LEU A 225 12.01 12.59 1.62
C LEU A 225 11.72 13.19 0.23
N ALA A 226 11.05 14.35 0.21
CA ALA A 226 10.82 15.06 -1.04
C ALA A 226 12.14 15.50 -1.69
N PRO A 227 12.27 15.50 -3.03
CA PRO A 227 13.52 15.93 -3.69
C PRO A 227 13.96 17.34 -3.30
N SER A 228 13.03 18.26 -3.05
CA SER A 228 13.32 19.62 -2.57
C SER A 228 13.96 19.63 -1.18
N GLU A 229 13.50 18.76 -0.29
CA GLU A 229 14.09 18.61 1.05
C GLU A 229 15.42 17.85 1.01
N ALA A 230 15.53 16.88 0.08
CA ALA A 230 16.77 16.15 -0.14
C ALA A 230 17.94 17.05 -0.53
N LEU A 231 17.69 18.18 -1.20
CA LEU A 231 18.71 19.17 -1.54
C LEU A 231 19.27 19.92 -0.31
N LYS A 232 18.58 19.88 0.81
CA LYS A 232 19.04 20.49 2.08
C LYS A 232 19.98 19.57 2.87
N LEU A 233 20.13 18.31 2.47
CA LEU A 233 20.99 17.36 3.14
C LEU A 233 22.46 17.69 2.91
N VAL A 234 23.22 17.77 4.00
CA VAL A 234 24.65 18.06 3.99
C VAL A 234 25.43 16.75 4.04
N PRO A 235 26.35 16.48 3.10
CA PRO A 235 27.27 15.36 3.20
C PRO A 235 28.12 15.44 4.47
N ALA A 236 28.32 14.30 5.11
CA ALA A 236 29.08 14.23 6.34
C ALA A 236 29.81 12.88 6.49
N ARG A 237 30.85 12.88 7.31
CA ARG A 237 31.56 11.69 7.77
C ARG A 237 31.34 11.51 9.25
N VAL A 238 31.03 10.30 9.67
CA VAL A 238 30.82 9.96 11.08
C VAL A 238 32.14 9.85 11.81
N LEU A 239 32.28 10.54 12.93
CA LEU A 239 33.42 10.44 13.83
C LEU A 239 32.96 9.66 15.08
N ALA A 240 33.55 8.48 15.27
CA ALA A 240 33.26 7.65 16.45
C ALA A 240 33.95 8.25 17.70
N PRO A 241 33.36 8.07 18.88
CA PRO A 241 34.02 8.39 20.14
C PRO A 241 35.38 7.68 20.26
N ARG A 242 36.41 8.40 20.63
CA ARG A 242 37.76 7.81 20.86
C ARG A 242 37.91 7.27 22.28
N ASN A 243 37.22 7.89 23.22
CA ASN A 243 37.28 7.57 24.64
C ASN A 243 35.90 7.32 25.24
N LYS A 244 35.85 6.58 26.34
CA LYS A 244 34.62 6.33 27.10
C LYS A 244 34.10 7.67 27.68
N GLY A 245 32.86 8.03 27.28
CA GLY A 245 32.21 9.28 27.67
C GLY A 245 32.23 10.40 26.63
N GLU A 246 32.96 10.23 25.54
CA GLU A 246 32.85 11.11 24.37
C GLU A 246 31.56 10.81 23.57
N VAL A 247 31.06 11.84 22.92
CA VAL A 247 29.87 11.77 22.05
C VAL A 247 30.26 11.53 20.60
N TRP A 248 29.35 10.89 19.85
CA TRP A 248 29.46 10.80 18.40
C TRP A 248 29.45 12.20 17.78
N ARG A 249 30.22 12.39 16.71
CA ARG A 249 30.24 13.65 15.96
C ARG A 249 30.10 13.41 14.47
N LEU A 250 29.67 14.44 13.74
CA LEU A 250 29.71 14.48 12.29
C LEU A 250 30.69 15.55 11.84
N GLN A 251 31.55 15.19 10.92
CA GLN A 251 32.35 16.11 10.15
C GLN A 251 31.56 16.47 8.89
N LEU A 252 30.93 17.64 8.88
CA LEU A 252 30.15 18.15 7.75
C LEU A 252 31.10 18.57 6.64
N MET A 253 30.74 18.25 5.39
CA MET A 253 31.47 18.63 4.19
C MET A 253 30.64 19.62 3.39
N LEU A 254 31.03 20.89 3.45
CA LEU A 254 30.22 21.98 2.91
C LEU A 254 30.49 22.26 1.43
N GLY A 255 31.54 21.69 0.86
CA GLY A 255 31.94 21.95 -0.52
C GLY A 255 32.16 23.44 -0.78
N SER A 256 31.64 23.94 -1.90
CA SER A 256 31.69 25.35 -2.23
C SER A 256 30.49 26.16 -1.69
N ALA A 257 29.65 25.54 -0.88
CA ALA A 257 28.42 26.15 -0.36
C ALA A 257 28.64 26.73 1.04
N THR A 258 28.04 27.89 1.31
CA THR A 258 27.85 28.35 2.66
C THR A 258 26.70 27.63 3.31
N LEU A 259 26.85 27.33 4.61
CA LEU A 259 25.84 26.64 5.39
C LEU A 259 24.67 27.60 5.67
N THR A 260 23.68 27.59 4.81
CA THR A 260 22.40 28.26 4.99
C THR A 260 21.33 27.25 5.38
N ILE A 261 20.81 27.41 6.60
CA ILE A 261 19.81 26.49 7.14
C ILE A 261 18.47 26.77 6.49
N GLY A 262 17.83 25.72 5.99
CA GLY A 262 16.48 25.80 5.42
C GLY A 262 16.40 26.34 4.00
N GLU A 263 17.50 26.72 3.38
CA GLU A 263 17.55 27.18 1.99
C GLU A 263 18.31 26.20 1.10
N ASN A 264 17.95 26.15 -0.18
CA ASN A 264 18.76 25.48 -1.18
C ASN A 264 20.12 26.19 -1.27
N PRO A 265 21.24 25.46 -1.36
CA PRO A 265 22.53 26.08 -1.57
C PRO A 265 22.52 26.84 -2.91
N ARG A 266 22.50 28.15 -2.83
CA ARG A 266 22.46 29.01 -4.03
C ARG A 266 23.81 29.16 -4.71
N ARG A 267 24.89 28.79 -4.02
CA ARG A 267 26.27 28.95 -4.48
C ARG A 267 27.03 27.66 -4.21
N GLY A 268 27.22 26.86 -5.23
CA GLY A 268 28.04 25.65 -5.23
C GLY A 268 27.36 24.41 -4.62
N PRO A 269 27.72 23.23 -5.09
CA PRO A 269 27.23 21.96 -4.54
C PRO A 269 27.99 21.55 -3.28
N TYR A 270 27.32 20.84 -2.37
CA TYR A 270 27.97 20.10 -1.29
C TYR A 270 28.72 18.85 -1.81
N ALA A 271 28.28 18.29 -2.92
CA ALA A 271 28.84 17.08 -3.50
C ALA A 271 28.79 17.15 -5.04
N ALA A 272 29.80 16.61 -5.68
CA ALA A 272 29.80 16.39 -7.12
C ALA A 272 29.16 15.04 -7.49
N THR A 273 28.84 14.85 -8.76
CA THR A 273 28.27 13.60 -9.26
C THR A 273 29.31 12.82 -10.05
N VAL A 274 29.37 11.53 -9.81
CA VAL A 274 30.26 10.59 -10.50
C VAL A 274 29.40 9.65 -11.34
N ARG A 275 29.53 9.70 -12.67
CA ARG A 275 28.77 8.79 -13.55
C ARG A 275 29.46 7.43 -13.58
N GLN A 276 28.83 6.42 -13.00
CA GLN A 276 29.39 5.08 -12.87
C GLN A 276 28.67 4.04 -13.73
N TYR A 277 27.35 4.20 -13.96
CA TYR A 277 26.56 3.16 -14.56
C TYR A 277 25.99 3.58 -15.91
N PRO A 278 25.94 2.66 -16.91
CA PRO A 278 25.30 2.95 -18.18
C PRO A 278 23.81 3.23 -17.95
N ARG A 279 23.25 4.05 -18.83
CA ARG A 279 21.81 4.30 -18.83
C ARG A 279 21.11 3.08 -19.40
N ALA A 280 20.16 2.50 -18.67
CA ALA A 280 19.35 1.41 -19.19
C ALA A 280 18.57 1.87 -20.45
N PRO A 281 18.54 1.07 -21.53
CA PRO A 281 17.72 1.35 -22.69
C PRO A 281 16.25 1.50 -22.24
N GLN A 282 15.59 2.61 -22.59
CA GLN A 282 14.15 2.74 -22.38
C GLN A 282 13.44 2.01 -23.52
N ALA A 283 12.58 1.05 -23.17
CA ALA A 283 11.78 0.34 -24.15
C ALA A 283 11.02 1.33 -25.08
N GLY A 284 11.29 1.25 -26.38
CA GLY A 284 10.61 2.07 -27.40
C GLY A 284 11.22 3.45 -27.70
N LYS A 285 12.32 3.83 -27.04
CA LYS A 285 13.14 4.97 -27.44
C LYS A 285 14.52 4.40 -27.80
N GLY A 286 14.91 4.52 -29.09
CA GLY A 286 16.25 4.19 -29.51
C GLY A 286 17.28 4.84 -28.59
N GLU A 287 18.50 4.26 -28.53
CA GLU A 287 19.60 4.84 -27.76
C GLU A 287 19.67 6.34 -28.07
N VAL A 288 19.30 7.15 -27.08
CA VAL A 288 19.66 8.56 -27.12
C VAL A 288 21.14 8.57 -26.73
N PRO A 289 22.04 8.88 -27.68
CA PRO A 289 23.43 9.10 -27.34
C PRO A 289 23.43 10.25 -26.33
N SER A 290 23.68 9.96 -25.09
CA SER A 290 23.98 10.99 -24.08
C SER A 290 25.39 11.47 -24.38
N ALA A 291 25.50 12.32 -25.37
CA ALA A 291 26.75 12.83 -25.92
C ALA A 291 27.49 13.69 -24.93
N HIS A 292 27.71 13.55 -23.74
CA HIS A 292 28.55 14.47 -22.95
C HIS A 292 29.00 13.98 -21.56
N HIS A 293 28.78 12.73 -21.14
CA HIS A 293 29.32 12.30 -19.85
C HIS A 293 29.89 10.89 -19.97
N GLU A 294 31.18 10.77 -20.08
CA GLU A 294 31.90 9.51 -19.98
C GLU A 294 31.69 8.84 -18.63
N ILE A 295 31.71 7.51 -18.59
CA ILE A 295 31.68 6.74 -17.36
C ILE A 295 33.05 6.90 -16.71
N VAL A 296 33.05 7.31 -15.44
CA VAL A 296 34.25 7.43 -14.64
C VAL A 296 34.61 6.06 -14.09
N ASP A 297 35.85 5.62 -14.28
CA ASP A 297 36.34 4.40 -13.64
C ASP A 297 36.56 4.63 -12.15
N ILE A 298 35.93 3.80 -11.33
CA ILE A 298 36.04 3.83 -9.87
C ILE A 298 36.47 2.46 -9.31
N ASN A 299 36.92 1.53 -10.14
CA ASN A 299 37.21 0.15 -9.73
C ASN A 299 38.29 0.07 -8.66
N ASP A 300 39.27 0.98 -8.68
CA ASP A 300 40.36 1.05 -7.71
C ASP A 300 39.97 1.72 -6.38
N TYR A 301 38.76 2.33 -6.33
CA TYR A 301 38.29 3.06 -5.17
C TYR A 301 37.19 2.30 -4.41
N LYS A 302 37.22 2.42 -3.09
CA LYS A 302 36.19 1.90 -2.19
C LYS A 302 35.28 3.02 -1.69
N HIS A 303 34.15 2.64 -1.17
CA HIS A 303 33.30 3.60 -0.45
C HIS A 303 34.08 4.23 0.70
N GLY A 304 34.18 5.55 0.70
CA GLY A 304 34.91 6.30 1.71
C GLY A 304 36.40 6.55 1.36
N SER A 305 36.90 6.13 0.19
CA SER A 305 38.23 6.50 -0.27
C SER A 305 38.38 8.02 -0.36
N GLU A 306 39.43 8.54 0.22
CA GLU A 306 39.87 9.93 0.05
C GLU A 306 40.68 10.02 -1.23
N CYS A 307 40.32 10.96 -2.12
CA CYS A 307 41.00 11.13 -3.40
C CYS A 307 40.72 12.54 -3.96
N TYR A 308 41.34 12.84 -5.11
CA TYR A 308 41.11 14.04 -5.89
C TYR A 308 40.18 13.74 -7.06
N ALA A 309 39.35 14.75 -7.42
CA ALA A 309 38.39 14.64 -8.50
C ALA A 309 38.46 15.88 -9.40
N LEU A 310 38.67 15.68 -10.70
CA LEU A 310 38.48 16.75 -11.68
C LEU A 310 37.01 16.85 -12.03
N ALA A 311 36.38 17.99 -11.70
CA ALA A 311 34.95 18.18 -11.86
C ALA A 311 34.63 19.34 -12.81
N LYS A 312 33.78 19.08 -13.82
CA LYS A 312 33.30 20.11 -14.76
C LYS A 312 32.11 20.86 -14.20
N ILE A 313 32.15 22.18 -14.35
CA ILE A 313 31.10 23.13 -13.92
C ILE A 313 30.17 23.38 -15.10
N PRO A 314 28.84 23.14 -14.98
CA PRO A 314 27.92 23.38 -16.07
C PRO A 314 27.71 24.87 -16.34
N ARG A 315 27.58 25.26 -17.63
CA ARG A 315 27.37 26.66 -18.06
C ARG A 315 26.01 27.22 -17.65
N GLN A 316 24.98 26.38 -17.64
CA GLN A 316 23.59 26.73 -17.29
C GLN A 316 22.91 25.54 -16.62
N GLY A 317 22.02 25.80 -15.67
CA GLY A 317 21.25 24.75 -14.99
C GLY A 317 21.56 24.62 -13.50
N PRO A 318 21.09 23.56 -12.84
CA PRO A 318 21.36 23.32 -11.42
C PRO A 318 22.85 23.19 -11.20
N LEU A 319 23.35 23.79 -10.11
CA LEU A 319 24.75 23.77 -9.68
C LEU A 319 25.19 22.36 -9.27
N VAL A 320 25.27 21.45 -10.24
CA VAL A 320 25.72 20.08 -10.06
C VAL A 320 27.02 19.89 -10.83
N TRP A 321 28.13 19.75 -10.13
CA TRP A 321 29.41 19.47 -10.73
C TRP A 321 29.47 17.99 -11.12
N ASN A 322 30.10 17.70 -12.29
CA ASN A 322 30.24 16.35 -12.78
C ASN A 322 31.70 15.98 -12.81
N VAL A 323 32.08 14.97 -12.04
CA VAL A 323 33.43 14.41 -12.03
C VAL A 323 33.68 13.75 -13.37
N THR A 324 34.89 14.02 -13.93
CA THR A 324 35.37 13.41 -15.16
C THR A 324 36.53 12.44 -14.91
N HIS A 325 37.40 12.74 -13.94
CA HIS A 325 38.55 11.91 -13.57
C HIS A 325 38.66 11.86 -12.04
N LEU A 326 39.26 10.77 -11.56
CA LEU A 326 39.69 10.58 -10.17
C LEU A 326 41.16 10.26 -10.16
N ALA A 327 41.87 10.72 -9.13
CA ALA A 327 43.30 10.40 -8.92
C ALA A 327 43.63 10.41 -7.42
N ASP A 328 44.74 9.82 -7.06
CA ASP A 328 45.22 9.79 -5.68
C ASP A 328 45.97 11.05 -5.30
N SER A 329 46.43 11.82 -6.30
CA SER A 329 47.14 13.08 -6.08
C SER A 329 46.57 14.22 -6.92
N TYR A 330 46.89 15.46 -6.52
CA TYR A 330 46.51 16.68 -7.24
C TYR A 330 47.26 16.80 -8.58
N GLU A 331 48.52 16.45 -8.57
CA GLU A 331 49.46 16.59 -9.68
C GLU A 331 49.05 15.75 -10.89
N GLU A 332 48.37 14.62 -10.67
CA GLU A 332 47.87 13.77 -11.74
C GLU A 332 46.69 14.41 -12.52
N LEU A 333 45.95 15.28 -11.89
CA LEU A 333 44.78 15.94 -12.49
C LEU A 333 45.08 17.34 -13.04
N GLU A 334 46.14 18.00 -12.56
CA GLU A 334 46.53 19.35 -12.96
C GLU A 334 46.68 19.50 -14.46
N PRO A 335 47.36 18.58 -15.20
CA PRO A 335 47.51 18.68 -16.67
C PRO A 335 46.21 18.53 -17.44
N LEU A 336 45.14 18.00 -16.80
CA LEU A 336 43.81 17.77 -17.39
C LEU A 336 42.85 18.91 -17.11
N GLN A 337 43.22 19.88 -16.27
CA GLN A 337 42.37 20.97 -15.85
C GLN A 337 42.21 22.01 -16.98
N ASP A 338 41.00 22.47 -17.20
CA ASP A 338 40.65 23.52 -18.15
C ASP A 338 39.90 24.64 -17.45
N ASP A 339 39.60 25.75 -18.16
CA ASP A 339 38.93 26.95 -17.62
C ASP A 339 37.51 26.64 -17.03
N ARG A 340 37.02 25.43 -17.17
CA ARG A 340 35.68 24.98 -16.77
C ARG A 340 35.69 23.79 -15.84
N SER A 341 36.83 23.44 -15.36
CA SER A 341 37.01 22.35 -14.43
C SER A 341 37.74 22.81 -13.18
N GLU A 342 37.43 22.19 -12.07
CA GLU A 342 38.05 22.38 -10.77
C GLU A 342 38.56 21.06 -10.25
N ILE A 343 39.72 21.05 -9.63
CA ILE A 343 40.23 19.89 -8.90
C ILE A 343 39.71 20.00 -7.47
N LEU A 344 39.05 18.94 -7.01
CA LEU A 344 38.40 18.87 -5.71
C LEU A 344 39.08 17.76 -4.89
N LYS A 345 39.30 18.00 -3.60
CA LYS A 345 39.67 16.96 -2.65
C LYS A 345 38.45 16.49 -1.86
N GLY A 346 38.33 15.18 -1.63
CA GLY A 346 37.16 14.69 -0.90
C GLY A 346 37.04 13.17 -0.80
N TYR A 347 35.86 12.70 -0.59
CA TYR A 347 35.57 11.29 -0.34
C TYR A 347 34.56 10.73 -1.36
N LEU A 348 34.85 9.55 -1.89
CA LEU A 348 33.98 8.87 -2.84
C LEU A 348 32.87 8.11 -2.10
N CYS A 349 31.62 8.52 -2.30
CA CYS A 349 30.44 7.91 -1.70
C CYS A 349 29.78 6.94 -2.69
N ILE A 350 30.12 5.66 -2.58
CA ILE A 350 29.59 4.57 -3.41
C ILE A 350 28.42 3.93 -2.67
N THR A 351 27.21 4.05 -3.20
CA THR A 351 26.00 3.43 -2.63
C THR A 351 25.43 2.32 -3.53
N ASN A 352 26.18 1.93 -4.56
CA ASN A 352 25.88 0.92 -5.57
C ASN A 352 24.54 1.18 -6.30
N GLN A 353 24.10 0.28 -7.14
CA GLN A 353 22.82 0.38 -7.85
C GLN A 353 21.62 0.05 -6.94
N ASN A 354 21.41 0.82 -5.89
CA ASN A 354 20.39 0.61 -4.87
C ASN A 354 18.97 1.02 -5.30
N ILE A 355 18.80 1.57 -6.49
CA ILE A 355 17.52 1.87 -7.13
C ILE A 355 17.61 1.61 -8.63
N ASP A 356 16.46 1.34 -9.27
CA ASP A 356 16.40 1.21 -10.72
C ASP A 356 16.78 2.52 -11.41
N LEU A 357 17.42 2.41 -12.57
CA LEU A 357 17.87 3.53 -13.40
C LEU A 357 18.91 4.46 -12.73
N LYS A 358 19.55 4.03 -11.63
CA LYS A 358 20.66 4.78 -11.05
C LYS A 358 21.86 4.75 -11.97
N VAL A 359 22.41 5.93 -12.29
CA VAL A 359 23.58 6.10 -13.18
C VAL A 359 24.74 6.83 -12.52
N LYS A 360 24.54 7.40 -11.30
CA LYS A 360 25.53 8.27 -10.66
C LYS A 360 25.77 7.89 -9.21
N GLU A 361 27.06 7.92 -8.83
CA GLU A 361 27.51 7.99 -7.44
C GLU A 361 27.79 9.44 -7.03
N ARG A 362 28.35 9.66 -5.85
CA ARG A 362 28.61 11.01 -5.31
C ARG A 362 30.04 11.12 -4.82
N PHE A 363 30.61 12.30 -5.00
CA PHE A 363 31.88 12.71 -4.44
C PHE A 363 31.61 13.82 -3.42
N PHE A 364 31.94 13.60 -2.16
CA PHE A 364 31.76 14.54 -1.05
C PHE A 364 32.97 15.45 -0.98
N ILE A 365 32.78 16.75 -1.10
CA ILE A 365 33.86 17.73 -1.21
C ILE A 365 34.30 18.13 0.20
N SER A 366 35.53 17.76 0.59
CA SER A 366 36.10 18.12 1.89
C SER A 366 36.98 19.37 1.84
N GLU A 367 37.49 19.70 0.64
CA GLU A 367 38.34 20.88 0.43
C GLU A 367 38.03 21.55 -0.91
N TYR A 368 37.95 22.85 -0.91
CA TYR A 368 37.67 23.67 -2.08
C TYR A 368 38.51 24.94 -2.08
N LYS A 369 39.31 25.19 -3.15
CA LYS A 369 40.23 26.32 -3.30
C LYS A 369 41.16 26.45 -2.08
N ASP A 370 41.87 25.35 -1.80
CA ASP A 370 42.87 25.21 -0.74
C ASP A 370 42.37 25.56 0.68
N SER A 371 41.05 25.59 0.84
CA SER A 371 40.40 25.83 2.12
C SER A 371 39.59 24.62 2.56
N PRO A 372 39.83 24.10 3.79
CA PRO A 372 39.01 23.02 4.31
C PRO A 372 37.56 23.49 4.51
N THR A 373 36.62 22.75 3.93
CA THR A 373 35.17 23.03 4.03
C THR A 373 34.50 22.23 5.14
N LEU A 374 35.28 21.85 6.15
CA LEU A 374 34.88 20.94 7.21
C LEU A 374 34.35 21.69 8.42
N LYS A 375 33.27 21.20 9.00
CA LYS A 375 32.71 21.68 10.27
C LYS A 375 32.24 20.49 11.10
N GLU A 376 32.68 20.42 12.34
CA GLU A 376 32.22 19.39 13.28
C GLU A 376 30.94 19.79 14.00
N ILE A 377 30.04 18.84 14.18
CA ILE A 377 28.82 18.99 14.97
C ILE A 377 28.56 17.70 15.75
N GLU A 378 28.00 17.83 16.93
CA GLU A 378 27.58 16.68 17.75
C GLU A 378 26.51 15.86 17.04
N LEU A 379 26.63 14.54 17.08
CA LEU A 379 25.64 13.59 16.60
C LEU A 379 24.94 12.93 17.80
N PRO A 380 23.69 13.29 18.10
CA PRO A 380 22.99 12.75 19.26
C PRO A 380 22.78 11.24 19.17
N ASP A 381 22.86 10.53 20.28
CA ASP A 381 22.70 9.07 20.38
C ASP A 381 21.36 8.58 19.81
N ASN A 382 20.28 9.31 20.05
CA ASN A 382 18.99 8.96 19.49
C ASN A 382 18.98 8.98 17.96
N VAL A 383 19.77 9.85 17.32
CA VAL A 383 19.91 9.90 15.86
C VAL A 383 20.71 8.69 15.35
N CYS A 384 21.73 8.26 16.10
CA CYS A 384 22.45 7.03 15.81
C CYS A 384 21.52 5.81 15.84
N VAL A 385 20.73 5.69 16.89
CA VAL A 385 19.73 4.60 17.04
C VAL A 385 18.69 4.63 15.93
N GLU A 386 18.14 5.80 15.59
CA GLU A 386 17.15 5.96 14.50
C GLU A 386 17.73 5.55 13.14
N TYR A 387 18.99 5.83 12.89
CA TYR A 387 19.68 5.42 11.67
C TYR A 387 19.86 3.89 11.60
N GLU A 388 20.30 3.25 12.70
CA GLU A 388 20.42 1.81 12.79
C GLU A 388 19.06 1.10 12.62
N GLU A 389 18.00 1.64 13.24
CA GLU A 389 16.63 1.12 13.08
C GLU A 389 16.14 1.22 11.64
N LEU A 390 16.45 2.32 10.94
CA LEU A 390 16.09 2.50 9.53
C LEU A 390 16.72 1.42 8.64
N ILE A 391 17.99 1.11 8.88
CA ILE A 391 18.69 0.06 8.12
C ILE A 391 18.17 -1.31 8.48
N ARG A 392 17.93 -1.59 9.76
CA ARG A 392 17.32 -2.85 10.22
C ARG A 392 15.93 -3.09 9.61
N ASP A 393 15.08 -2.06 9.57
CA ASP A 393 13.77 -2.14 8.92
C ASP A 393 13.88 -2.45 7.42
N TYR A 394 14.85 -1.85 6.75
CA TYR A 394 15.16 -2.17 5.35
C TYR A 394 15.57 -3.64 5.18
N GLN A 395 16.46 -4.17 6.02
CA GLN A 395 16.90 -5.55 5.99
C GLN A 395 15.76 -6.54 6.25
N LEU A 396 14.90 -6.25 7.24
CA LEU A 396 13.75 -7.10 7.58
C LEU A 396 12.73 -7.18 6.43
N ARG A 397 12.45 -6.07 5.77
CA ARG A 397 11.50 -6.04 4.63
C ARG A 397 11.97 -6.83 3.42
N HIS A 398 13.27 -7.00 3.28
CA HIS A 398 13.87 -7.71 2.15
C HIS A 398 14.38 -9.10 2.53
N ARG A 399 14.12 -9.59 3.74
CA ARG A 399 14.69 -10.82 4.30
C ARG A 399 14.48 -12.04 3.40
N GLU A 400 13.27 -12.30 2.96
CA GLU A 400 12.94 -13.44 2.09
C GLU A 400 13.68 -13.36 0.75
N THR A 401 13.69 -12.17 0.15
CA THR A 401 14.41 -11.93 -1.11
C THR A 401 15.91 -12.08 -0.91
N VAL A 402 16.46 -11.60 0.20
CA VAL A 402 17.88 -11.73 0.54
C VAL A 402 18.29 -13.17 0.71
N GLU A 403 17.52 -14.00 1.39
CA GLU A 403 17.80 -15.42 1.59
C GLU A 403 17.87 -16.15 0.25
N THR A 404 16.96 -15.85 -0.68
CA THR A 404 16.98 -16.39 -2.03
C THR A 404 18.24 -15.95 -2.79
N TRP A 405 18.61 -14.68 -2.71
CA TRP A 405 19.75 -14.13 -3.42
C TRP A 405 21.09 -14.51 -2.81
N ARG A 406 21.18 -14.69 -1.48
CA ARG A 406 22.37 -15.26 -0.83
C ARG A 406 22.68 -16.64 -1.37
N LYS A 407 21.68 -17.48 -1.59
CA LYS A 407 21.84 -18.80 -2.22
C LYS A 407 22.36 -18.70 -3.67
N GLN A 408 22.11 -17.58 -4.36
CA GLN A 408 22.54 -17.34 -5.74
C GLN A 408 23.86 -16.54 -5.85
N HIS A 409 24.60 -16.35 -4.75
CA HIS A 409 25.86 -15.62 -4.71
C HIS A 409 25.76 -14.17 -5.27
N TYR A 410 24.65 -13.49 -4.98
CA TYR A 410 24.44 -12.09 -5.34
C TYR A 410 25.40 -11.19 -4.56
N ASP A 411 26.18 -10.37 -5.27
CA ASP A 411 27.09 -9.39 -4.71
C ASP A 411 26.60 -7.97 -5.09
N PRO A 412 26.06 -7.20 -4.13
CA PRO A 412 25.58 -5.85 -4.43
C PRO A 412 26.69 -4.84 -4.73
N SER A 413 27.98 -5.19 -4.51
CA SER A 413 29.11 -4.34 -4.90
C SER A 413 29.39 -4.39 -6.38
N LYS A 414 28.95 -5.45 -7.07
CA LYS A 414 29.15 -5.62 -8.51
C LYS A 414 28.05 -4.94 -9.31
N PRO A 415 28.34 -4.49 -10.53
CA PRO A 415 27.31 -3.98 -11.43
C PRO A 415 26.19 -5.00 -11.64
N ARG A 416 24.96 -4.55 -11.63
CA ARG A 416 23.78 -5.39 -11.87
C ARG A 416 23.88 -6.03 -13.26
N LYS A 417 23.65 -7.33 -13.34
CA LYS A 417 23.63 -8.06 -14.59
C LYS A 417 22.28 -7.94 -15.28
N ILE A 418 22.32 -7.88 -16.61
CA ILE A 418 21.15 -8.00 -17.46
C ILE A 418 21.03 -9.46 -17.85
N LYS A 419 19.92 -10.09 -17.53
CA LYS A 419 19.59 -11.44 -17.99
C LYS A 419 18.57 -11.33 -19.13
N LYS A 420 18.88 -11.91 -20.29
CA LYS A 420 17.88 -12.04 -21.37
C LYS A 420 16.97 -13.21 -21.05
N THR A 421 15.69 -12.92 -20.81
CA THR A 421 14.66 -13.92 -20.56
C THR A 421 13.53 -13.72 -21.56
N GLN A 422 13.25 -14.71 -22.40
CA GLN A 422 12.21 -14.66 -23.44
C GLN A 422 12.28 -13.40 -24.33
N GLY A 423 13.48 -13.01 -24.76
CA GLY A 423 13.68 -11.85 -25.64
C GLY A 423 13.55 -10.48 -24.95
N ARG A 424 13.33 -10.43 -23.63
CA ARG A 424 13.32 -9.20 -22.84
C ARG A 424 14.52 -9.11 -21.93
N GLU A 425 15.08 -7.93 -21.81
CA GLU A 425 16.15 -7.64 -20.86
C GLU A 425 15.54 -7.39 -19.48
N VAL A 426 15.90 -8.24 -18.52
CA VAL A 426 15.49 -8.13 -17.12
C VAL A 426 16.71 -7.86 -16.26
N TRP A 427 16.68 -6.76 -15.53
CA TRP A 427 17.75 -6.40 -14.61
C TRP A 427 17.64 -7.17 -13.29
N GLU A 428 18.78 -7.52 -12.73
CA GLU A 428 18.84 -8.00 -11.35
C GLU A 428 18.24 -6.96 -10.40
N PRO A 429 17.62 -7.37 -9.27
CA PRO A 429 17.03 -6.43 -8.32
C PRO A 429 18.04 -5.41 -7.80
N ALA A 430 17.59 -4.19 -7.58
CA ALA A 430 18.39 -3.11 -7.02
C ALA A 430 18.35 -3.15 -5.48
N PHE A 431 19.45 -3.49 -4.83
CA PHE A 431 19.55 -3.50 -3.38
C PHE A 431 20.63 -2.52 -2.87
N SER A 432 20.39 -1.99 -1.66
CA SER A 432 21.40 -1.26 -0.92
C SER A 432 22.54 -2.19 -0.44
N ARG A 433 23.74 -1.64 -0.31
CA ARG A 433 24.91 -2.36 0.26
C ARG A 433 24.67 -2.97 1.64
N PHE A 434 23.76 -2.41 2.41
CA PHE A 434 23.43 -2.89 3.75
C PHE A 434 22.62 -4.20 3.79
N ILE A 435 22.15 -4.70 2.65
CA ILE A 435 21.27 -5.87 2.59
C ILE A 435 21.96 -7.14 3.08
N LEU A 436 23.28 -7.26 2.91
CA LEU A 436 24.03 -8.45 3.28
C LEU A 436 24.53 -8.45 4.72
N GLU A 437 24.45 -7.33 5.41
CA GLU A 437 24.85 -7.25 6.81
C GLU A 437 23.81 -7.93 7.68
N SER A 438 24.23 -8.83 8.59
CA SER A 438 23.29 -9.52 9.50
C SER A 438 22.77 -8.61 10.61
N THR A 439 23.65 -7.76 11.12
CA THR A 439 23.34 -6.76 12.13
C THR A 439 24.11 -5.48 11.82
N TYR A 440 23.42 -4.43 11.48
CA TYR A 440 24.06 -3.14 11.21
C TYR A 440 24.24 -2.35 12.50
N LYS A 441 25.46 -1.83 12.69
CA LYS A 441 25.80 -0.82 13.70
C LYS A 441 26.52 0.32 13.03
N LEU A 442 26.24 1.56 13.46
CA LEU A 442 26.92 2.74 12.96
C LEU A 442 28.41 2.64 13.24
N LYS A 443 29.23 2.97 12.25
CA LYS A 443 30.70 2.87 12.30
C LYS A 443 31.33 4.24 12.13
N GLY A 444 32.50 4.42 12.74
CA GLY A 444 33.35 5.57 12.41
C GLY A 444 33.75 5.54 10.92
N ASN A 445 33.95 6.73 10.35
CA ASN A 445 34.26 6.98 8.95
C ASN A 445 33.14 6.64 7.94
N GLU A 446 31.93 6.31 8.42
CA GLU A 446 30.78 6.13 7.53
C GLU A 446 30.41 7.47 6.88
N LEU A 447 30.19 7.45 5.54
CA LEU A 447 29.69 8.60 4.80
C LEU A 447 28.17 8.63 4.82
N VAL A 448 27.61 9.73 5.28
CA VAL A 448 26.18 9.95 5.45
C VAL A 448 25.75 11.32 4.94
N TYR A 449 24.46 11.52 4.81
CA TYR A 449 23.84 12.82 4.61
C TYR A 449 23.16 13.26 5.91
N ALA A 450 23.43 14.46 6.37
CA ALA A 450 22.86 15.05 7.58
C ALA A 450 21.75 16.07 7.24
N TYR A 451 20.62 15.98 7.92
CA TYR A 451 19.62 17.03 7.93
C TYR A 451 19.81 17.89 9.19
N LEU A 452 20.01 19.18 8.99
CA LEU A 452 20.29 20.12 10.05
C LEU A 452 19.09 21.04 10.29
N GLU A 453 18.76 21.22 11.56
CA GLU A 453 17.71 22.15 12.00
C GLU A 453 18.34 23.31 12.80
N LYS A 454 17.81 24.51 12.59
CA LYS A 454 18.15 25.69 13.40
C LYS A 454 17.34 25.64 14.69
N THR A 455 18.03 25.73 15.81
CA THR A 455 17.43 25.86 17.14
C THR A 455 17.88 27.16 17.78
N ALA A 456 17.27 27.55 18.91
CA ALA A 456 17.69 28.72 19.66
C ALA A 456 19.17 28.63 20.17
N LYS A 457 19.68 27.39 20.30
CA LYS A 457 21.06 27.11 20.75
C LYS A 457 22.05 26.87 19.61
N GLY A 458 21.68 27.09 18.37
CA GLY A 458 22.49 26.82 17.20
C GLY A 458 21.94 25.71 16.31
N MET A 459 22.81 25.03 15.57
CA MET A 459 22.43 23.94 14.66
C MET A 459 22.42 22.60 15.36
N LYS A 460 21.42 21.79 15.07
CA LYS A 460 21.30 20.43 15.59
C LYS A 460 21.09 19.44 14.42
N VAL A 461 21.71 18.26 14.54
CA VAL A 461 21.44 17.15 13.62
C VAL A 461 20.07 16.57 13.95
N ARG A 462 19.16 16.61 12.98
CA ARG A 462 17.80 16.08 13.11
C ARG A 462 17.72 14.59 12.76
N PHE A 463 18.38 14.19 11.68
CA PHE A 463 18.57 12.81 11.27
C PHE A 463 19.79 12.69 10.35
N ILE A 464 20.29 11.48 10.19
CA ILE A 464 21.28 11.12 9.16
C ILE A 464 20.71 10.06 8.22
N ALA A 465 21.23 10.01 7.00
CA ALA A 465 20.72 9.14 5.95
C ALA A 465 21.85 8.58 5.07
N PRO A 466 21.73 7.34 4.57
CA PRO A 466 22.77 6.70 3.77
C PRO A 466 22.79 7.14 2.30
N VAL A 467 21.80 7.89 1.85
CA VAL A 467 21.61 8.31 0.44
C VAL A 467 21.01 9.71 0.36
N SER A 468 21.18 10.38 -0.78
CA SER A 468 20.69 11.75 -0.98
C SER A 468 19.16 11.90 -1.07
N ILE A 469 18.42 10.86 -1.40
CA ILE A 469 16.94 10.85 -1.36
C ILE A 469 16.51 9.67 -0.49
N PRO A 470 16.62 9.81 0.84
CA PRO A 470 16.42 8.69 1.75
C PRO A 470 14.95 8.41 2.05
N ARG A 471 14.71 7.26 2.64
CA ARG A 471 13.59 7.10 3.56
C ARG A 471 14.01 7.65 4.93
N VAL A 472 13.10 8.35 5.57
CA VAL A 472 13.31 8.95 6.90
C VAL A 472 12.24 8.37 7.83
N GLY A 473 12.63 7.95 9.02
CA GLY A 473 11.70 7.52 10.06
C GLY A 473 10.90 8.69 10.61
N TYR A 474 9.59 8.49 10.87
CA TYR A 474 8.86 9.42 11.71
C TYR A 474 9.43 9.41 13.13
N GLN A 475 9.38 10.53 13.83
CA GLN A 475 9.86 10.61 15.23
C GLN A 475 9.00 9.75 16.15
N ASN A 476 7.68 9.80 15.91
CA ASN A 476 6.72 9.10 16.74
C ASN A 476 6.49 7.67 16.24
N LYS A 477 6.47 6.71 17.16
CA LYS A 477 5.92 5.38 16.91
C LYS A 477 4.44 5.52 16.60
N THR A 478 3.91 4.65 15.74
CA THR A 478 2.53 4.76 15.24
C THR A 478 1.48 4.72 16.34
N TYR A 479 1.71 3.93 17.41
CA TYR A 479 0.77 3.80 18.53
C TYR A 479 0.54 5.11 19.31
N LEU A 480 1.51 6.04 19.31
CA LEU A 480 1.37 7.34 19.95
C LEU A 480 0.30 8.22 19.26
N ARG A 481 -0.15 7.81 18.07
CA ARG A 481 -1.29 8.41 17.36
C ARG A 481 -2.61 7.68 17.60
N LEU A 482 -2.65 6.69 18.51
CA LEU A 482 -3.89 6.12 19.05
C LEU A 482 -4.24 6.83 20.36
N PRO A 483 -5.51 7.12 20.63
CA PRO A 483 -5.94 7.52 21.96
C PRO A 483 -5.57 6.44 22.99
N SER A 484 -5.10 6.85 24.15
CA SER A 484 -4.54 5.92 25.16
C SER A 484 -5.54 4.86 25.64
N HIS A 485 -6.83 5.18 25.69
CA HIS A 485 -7.87 4.20 26.07
C HIS A 485 -8.09 3.08 25.03
N HIS A 486 -7.56 3.25 23.80
CA HIS A 486 -7.49 2.20 22.76
C HIS A 486 -6.20 1.42 22.75
N TRP A 487 -5.24 1.74 23.62
CA TRP A 487 -4.06 0.92 23.75
C TRP A 487 -4.43 -0.47 24.25
N LYS A 488 -3.62 -1.46 23.86
CA LYS A 488 -3.79 -2.85 24.30
C LYS A 488 -3.99 -2.93 25.80
N CYS A 489 -4.85 -3.83 26.24
CA CYS A 489 -4.98 -4.12 27.66
C CYS A 489 -3.65 -4.64 28.21
N GLU A 490 -3.21 -4.05 29.32
CA GLU A 490 -1.88 -4.32 29.91
C GLU A 490 -1.93 -5.31 31.09
N SER A 491 -3.09 -5.44 31.72
CA SER A 491 -3.30 -6.25 32.91
C SER A 491 -4.50 -7.16 32.75
N HIS A 492 -4.40 -8.38 33.29
CA HIS A 492 -5.49 -9.34 33.37
C HIS A 492 -6.73 -8.78 34.10
N ASP A 493 -6.54 -7.92 35.10
CA ASP A 493 -7.63 -7.36 35.89
C ASP A 493 -8.39 -6.23 35.17
N LYS A 494 -7.90 -5.76 34.02
CA LYS A 494 -8.43 -4.61 33.26
C LYS A 494 -8.54 -4.92 31.77
N LEU A 495 -9.37 -5.93 31.44
CA LEU A 495 -9.59 -6.31 30.05
C LEU A 495 -10.83 -5.60 29.49
N CYS A 496 -10.71 -5.06 28.26
CA CYS A 496 -11.83 -4.50 27.51
C CYS A 496 -12.81 -5.61 27.06
N PRO A 497 -14.02 -5.29 26.61
CA PRO A 497 -15.03 -6.29 26.20
C PRO A 497 -14.48 -7.33 25.23
N ALA A 498 -13.77 -6.91 24.18
CA ALA A 498 -13.21 -7.85 23.18
C ALA A 498 -12.12 -8.76 23.77
N CYS A 499 -11.25 -8.25 24.63
CA CYS A 499 -10.22 -9.06 25.28
C CYS A 499 -10.82 -10.06 26.25
N ARG A 500 -11.88 -9.72 26.98
CA ARG A 500 -12.62 -10.68 27.81
C ARG A 500 -13.34 -11.75 27.01
N THR A 501 -13.90 -11.38 25.86
CA THR A 501 -14.69 -12.32 25.04
C THR A 501 -13.81 -13.17 24.15
N PHE A 502 -12.85 -12.57 23.43
CA PHE A 502 -12.05 -13.26 22.43
C PHE A 502 -10.64 -13.65 22.90
N GLY A 503 -10.32 -13.40 24.17
CA GLY A 503 -9.02 -13.72 24.74
C GLY A 503 -7.98 -12.61 24.59
N TRP A 504 -6.98 -12.71 25.46
CA TRP A 504 -5.92 -11.72 25.62
C TRP A 504 -4.60 -12.41 25.93
N VAL A 505 -3.51 -11.82 25.49
CA VAL A 505 -2.15 -12.20 25.84
C VAL A 505 -1.41 -10.96 26.27
N GLU A 506 -0.66 -11.03 27.36
CA GLU A 506 0.13 -9.91 27.86
C GLU A 506 1.07 -9.36 26.78
N GLY A 507 1.21 -8.07 26.76
CA GLY A 507 2.16 -7.38 25.90
C GLY A 507 2.19 -5.91 26.22
N ARG A 508 3.37 -5.39 26.56
CA ARG A 508 3.57 -3.99 26.90
C ARG A 508 3.87 -3.16 25.64
N PRO A 509 3.22 -2.01 25.45
CA PRO A 509 3.62 -1.07 24.41
C PRO A 509 5.08 -0.63 24.60
N GLY A 510 5.90 -0.75 23.57
CA GLY A 510 7.26 -0.21 23.58
C GLY A 510 8.35 -1.09 24.17
N VAL A 511 8.04 -2.28 24.68
CA VAL A 511 9.05 -3.25 25.13
C VAL A 511 9.54 -4.04 23.92
N GLU A 512 10.84 -3.96 23.65
CA GLU A 512 11.48 -4.70 22.56
C GLU A 512 11.49 -6.21 22.81
N LYS A 513 11.42 -7.00 21.72
CA LYS A 513 11.41 -8.47 21.78
C LYS A 513 12.61 -9.10 22.52
N ASN A 514 13.70 -8.36 22.63
CA ASN A 514 14.95 -8.87 23.22
C ASN A 514 14.93 -9.00 24.76
N GLU A 515 14.07 -8.24 25.45
CA GLU A 515 13.92 -8.39 26.91
C GLU A 515 13.00 -9.57 27.28
N ARG A 516 12.36 -10.20 26.31
CA ARG A 516 11.42 -11.30 26.52
C ARG A 516 12.06 -12.70 26.60
N GLU A 517 13.32 -12.84 26.27
CA GLU A 517 13.94 -14.16 26.26
C GLU A 517 14.20 -14.72 27.68
N SER A 518 14.43 -13.85 28.63
CA SER A 518 14.60 -14.24 30.04
C SER A 518 13.28 -14.52 30.79
N ASP A 519 12.15 -13.99 30.31
CA ASP A 519 10.83 -14.06 30.95
C ASP A 519 9.80 -14.94 30.21
N ARG A 520 10.21 -15.76 29.27
CA ARG A 520 9.30 -16.68 28.52
C ARG A 520 8.42 -17.56 29.40
N ASN A 521 8.84 -17.80 30.66
CA ASN A 521 8.09 -18.62 31.59
C ASN A 521 7.01 -17.86 32.39
N LYS A 522 6.78 -16.57 32.12
CA LYS A 522 5.83 -15.70 32.83
C LYS A 522 4.83 -14.98 31.93
N ILE A 523 4.51 -15.51 30.74
CA ILE A 523 3.49 -14.88 29.88
C ILE A 523 2.13 -15.11 30.52
N VAL A 524 1.48 -14.01 30.94
CA VAL A 524 0.10 -14.02 31.39
C VAL A 524 -0.83 -13.94 30.18
N ALA A 525 -1.80 -14.85 30.11
CA ALA A 525 -2.79 -14.88 29.06
C ALA A 525 -4.17 -15.20 29.65
N TYR A 526 -5.21 -14.79 28.96
CA TYR A 526 -6.60 -15.16 29.23
C TYR A 526 -7.20 -15.84 28.00
N GLN A 527 -7.69 -17.04 28.13
CA GLN A 527 -8.34 -17.79 27.06
C GLN A 527 -9.66 -17.10 26.64
N GLY A 528 -9.94 -17.09 25.34
CA GLY A 528 -11.20 -16.57 24.86
C GLY A 528 -12.40 -17.42 25.30
N ARG A 529 -13.50 -16.76 25.63
CA ARG A 529 -14.78 -17.37 26.03
C ARG A 529 -15.67 -17.72 24.85
N VAL A 530 -15.24 -17.47 23.62
CA VAL A 530 -15.94 -17.85 22.40
C VAL A 530 -15.08 -18.72 21.50
N GLN A 531 -15.65 -19.81 21.01
CA GLN A 531 -15.01 -20.76 20.12
C GLN A 531 -15.87 -20.89 18.86
N PHE A 532 -15.24 -20.71 17.70
CA PHE A 532 -15.87 -20.91 16.40
C PHE A 532 -15.50 -22.27 15.86
N THR A 533 -16.43 -22.97 15.25
CA THR A 533 -16.12 -24.14 14.43
C THR A 533 -15.71 -23.70 13.02
N HIS A 534 -15.09 -24.56 12.25
CA HIS A 534 -15.05 -24.39 10.81
C HIS A 534 -16.46 -24.31 10.25
N ALA A 535 -16.67 -23.54 9.18
CA ALA A 535 -17.94 -23.59 8.48
C ALA A 535 -17.84 -24.59 7.33
N THR A 536 -18.75 -25.56 7.31
CA THR A 536 -18.91 -26.58 6.27
C THR A 536 -19.93 -26.13 5.24
N LEU A 537 -19.72 -26.54 3.99
CA LEU A 537 -20.65 -26.28 2.90
C LEU A 537 -22.02 -26.93 3.18
N ASP A 538 -23.10 -26.25 2.84
CA ASP A 538 -24.44 -26.81 2.89
C ASP A 538 -24.60 -27.75 1.67
N GLU A 539 -24.67 -29.08 1.93
CA GLU A 539 -24.72 -30.11 0.92
C GLU A 539 -25.94 -30.01 -0.04
N SER A 540 -26.99 -29.31 0.40
CA SER A 540 -28.18 -29.10 -0.44
C SER A 540 -27.96 -28.12 -1.61
N GLN A 541 -26.79 -27.41 -1.63
CA GLN A 541 -26.51 -26.33 -2.59
C GLN A 541 -25.08 -26.42 -3.16
N GLN A 542 -24.74 -27.55 -3.78
CA GLN A 542 -23.46 -27.67 -4.50
C GLN A 542 -23.46 -26.78 -5.75
N GLN A 543 -22.84 -25.62 -5.62
CA GLN A 543 -22.56 -24.73 -6.76
C GLN A 543 -21.12 -25.01 -7.27
N LYS A 544 -20.99 -25.07 -8.61
CA LYS A 544 -19.67 -25.24 -9.23
C LYS A 544 -18.79 -24.00 -8.87
N PRO A 545 -17.56 -24.20 -8.40
CA PRO A 545 -16.61 -23.11 -8.23
C PRO A 545 -16.39 -22.33 -9.54
N MET A 546 -16.04 -21.06 -9.39
CA MET A 546 -15.67 -20.21 -10.53
C MET A 546 -14.36 -20.69 -11.15
N ASP A 547 -14.19 -20.42 -12.44
CA ASP A 547 -12.95 -20.68 -13.16
C ASP A 547 -11.80 -19.84 -12.58
N GLU A 548 -10.57 -20.16 -12.97
CA GLU A 548 -9.37 -19.43 -12.57
C GLU A 548 -9.45 -17.95 -12.95
N ILE A 549 -9.11 -17.08 -12.00
CA ILE A 549 -9.18 -15.63 -12.17
C ILE A 549 -7.82 -15.01 -11.87
N THR A 550 -7.22 -14.32 -12.84
CA THR A 550 -6.07 -13.44 -12.60
C THR A 550 -6.58 -12.07 -12.16
N LEU A 551 -6.42 -11.77 -10.89
CA LEU A 551 -6.94 -10.56 -10.26
C LEU A 551 -6.21 -9.30 -10.74
N ALA A 552 -6.93 -8.20 -10.80
CA ALA A 552 -6.34 -6.86 -10.86
C ALA A 552 -5.42 -6.64 -9.64
N ILE A 553 -4.46 -5.71 -9.79
CA ILE A 553 -3.43 -5.50 -8.76
C ILE A 553 -4.07 -5.08 -7.44
N LEU A 554 -3.84 -5.88 -6.41
CA LEU A 554 -4.21 -5.58 -5.03
C LEU A 554 -3.12 -4.70 -4.40
N SER A 555 -3.45 -3.46 -4.08
CA SER A 555 -2.53 -2.58 -3.37
C SER A 555 -2.27 -3.09 -1.96
N SER A 556 -1.00 -3.21 -1.58
CA SER A 556 -0.62 -3.47 -0.19
C SER A 556 -1.07 -2.32 0.72
N PRO A 557 -1.33 -2.58 2.02
CA PRO A 557 -1.53 -1.50 2.99
C PRO A 557 -0.35 -0.53 2.95
N LYS A 558 -0.64 0.76 2.79
CA LYS A 558 0.39 1.82 2.75
C LYS A 558 0.12 2.83 3.87
N PRO A 559 0.36 2.49 5.14
CA PRO A 559 0.10 3.38 6.26
C PRO A 559 0.90 4.69 6.19
N THR A 560 1.99 4.72 5.42
CA THR A 560 2.74 5.94 5.09
C THR A 560 1.95 6.93 4.22
N THR A 561 0.81 6.53 3.66
CA THR A 561 -0.15 7.45 3.04
C THR A 561 -0.98 8.13 4.14
N SER A 562 -0.33 8.99 4.91
CA SER A 562 -0.89 9.62 6.12
C SER A 562 -2.24 10.28 5.89
N ARG A 563 -2.44 10.94 4.73
CA ARG A 563 -3.72 11.57 4.34
C ARG A 563 -4.92 10.61 4.31
N PHE A 564 -4.68 9.29 4.20
CA PHE A 564 -5.73 8.27 4.22
C PHE A 564 -5.82 7.53 5.56
N TYR A 565 -4.78 7.57 6.39
CA TYR A 565 -4.73 6.84 7.66
C TYR A 565 -4.86 7.74 8.90
N LEU A 566 -4.58 9.04 8.74
CA LEU A 566 -4.68 10.02 9.83
C LEU A 566 -5.82 11.00 9.58
N MET A 567 -6.34 11.57 10.67
CA MET A 567 -7.31 12.65 10.65
C MET A 567 -7.01 13.66 11.75
N PRO A 568 -7.45 14.93 11.63
CA PRO A 568 -7.36 15.90 12.71
C PRO A 568 -8.17 15.47 13.94
N VAL A 569 -7.66 15.75 15.14
CA VAL A 569 -8.32 15.38 16.41
C VAL A 569 -9.68 16.09 16.60
N LYS A 570 -9.74 17.39 16.27
CA LYS A 570 -10.90 18.25 16.58
C LYS A 570 -11.62 18.81 15.35
N ALA A 571 -11.30 18.34 14.16
CA ALA A 571 -11.84 18.88 12.92
C ALA A 571 -12.12 17.77 11.89
N LYS A 572 -12.93 18.08 10.90
CA LYS A 572 -13.12 17.17 9.76
C LYS A 572 -11.85 17.08 8.90
N PRO A 573 -11.58 15.95 8.24
CA PRO A 573 -10.40 15.77 7.39
C PRO A 573 -10.23 16.89 6.34
N GLU A 574 -11.31 17.38 5.78
CA GLU A 574 -11.32 18.40 4.72
C GLU A 574 -10.66 19.72 5.17
N SER A 575 -10.67 20.01 6.48
CA SER A 575 -10.01 21.21 7.04
C SER A 575 -8.49 21.22 6.84
N LYS A 576 -7.87 20.08 6.58
CA LYS A 576 -6.45 19.92 6.29
C LYS A 576 -6.18 19.64 4.80
N GLN A 577 -7.17 19.79 3.93
CA GLN A 577 -6.97 19.64 2.50
C GLN A 577 -5.94 20.66 2.01
N GLY A 578 -5.00 20.20 1.17
CA GLY A 578 -3.91 21.04 0.67
C GLY A 578 -2.79 21.33 1.67
N ALA A 579 -2.93 20.97 2.95
CA ALA A 579 -1.87 21.15 3.93
C ALA A 579 -0.60 20.35 3.54
N PRO A 580 0.60 20.86 3.83
CA PRO A 580 1.85 20.14 3.57
C PRO A 580 1.93 18.85 4.39
N ASP A 581 2.75 17.88 3.91
CA ASP A 581 2.83 16.54 4.50
C ASP A 581 3.28 16.53 5.97
N GLU A 582 4.06 17.53 6.40
CA GLU A 582 4.49 17.69 7.79
C GLU A 582 3.30 17.97 8.74
N GLN A 583 2.27 18.65 8.25
CA GLN A 583 1.07 19.00 9.02
C GLN A 583 0.01 17.89 9.02
N VAL A 584 0.16 16.86 8.20
CA VAL A 584 -0.76 15.72 8.09
C VAL A 584 -0.05 14.38 8.28
N GLY A 585 1.20 14.39 8.74
CA GLY A 585 2.04 13.22 8.99
C GLY A 585 1.94 12.68 10.42
N TYR A 586 2.64 11.58 10.68
CA TYR A 586 2.67 10.95 12.01
C TYR A 586 3.39 11.78 13.08
N ASP A 587 4.15 12.80 12.70
CA ASP A 587 4.80 13.72 13.65
C ASP A 587 3.93 14.95 13.95
N ALA A 588 2.86 15.19 13.19
CA ALA A 588 1.94 16.29 13.42
C ALA A 588 1.13 16.06 14.72
N PRO A 589 1.18 16.98 15.71
CA PRO A 589 0.65 16.75 17.05
C PRO A 589 -0.89 16.66 17.09
N ASP A 590 -1.55 17.32 16.15
CA ASP A 590 -3.01 17.39 16.04
C ASP A 590 -3.61 16.30 15.14
N MET A 591 -2.81 15.32 14.71
CA MET A 591 -3.25 14.21 13.87
C MET A 591 -3.30 12.89 14.65
N ILE A 592 -4.37 12.12 14.44
CA ILE A 592 -4.57 10.80 15.05
C ILE A 592 -4.89 9.76 13.99
N ILE A 593 -4.69 8.47 14.31
CA ILE A 593 -5.15 7.36 13.48
C ILE A 593 -6.69 7.39 13.43
N ARG A 594 -7.28 7.21 12.24
CA ARG A 594 -8.71 7.41 11.99
C ARG A 594 -9.64 6.48 12.75
N GLY A 595 -9.21 5.27 13.05
CA GLY A 595 -10.05 4.23 13.64
C GLY A 595 -9.76 2.85 13.08
N ARG A 596 -10.77 1.99 13.06
CA ARG A 596 -10.67 0.63 12.52
C ARG A 596 -10.98 0.61 11.04
N LYS A 597 -10.07 0.02 10.25
CA LYS A 597 -10.20 -0.08 8.80
C LYS A 597 -11.18 -1.18 8.41
N PHE A 598 -12.16 -0.82 7.58
CA PHE A 598 -13.09 -1.75 6.95
C PHE A 598 -13.14 -1.56 5.44
N PHE A 599 -13.31 -2.65 4.71
CA PHE A 599 -13.59 -2.60 3.28
C PHE A 599 -15.08 -2.41 3.06
N ARG A 600 -15.43 -1.56 2.09
CA ARG A 600 -16.83 -1.33 1.70
C ARG A 600 -17.44 -2.56 1.05
N HIS A 601 -18.74 -2.72 1.18
CA HIS A 601 -19.48 -3.63 0.32
C HIS A 601 -19.38 -3.16 -1.13
N HIS A 602 -19.26 -4.11 -2.05
CA HIS A 602 -19.00 -3.87 -3.48
C HIS A 602 -19.93 -4.72 -4.33
N PRO A 603 -21.24 -4.38 -4.41
CA PRO A 603 -22.27 -5.27 -4.96
C PRO A 603 -22.15 -5.48 -6.46
N THR A 604 -21.55 -4.54 -7.17
CA THR A 604 -21.48 -4.50 -8.65
C THR A 604 -20.11 -4.84 -9.20
N ALA A 605 -19.27 -5.54 -8.43
CA ALA A 605 -17.99 -6.00 -8.93
C ALA A 605 -18.21 -6.91 -10.14
N ASN A 606 -17.80 -6.45 -11.33
CA ASN A 606 -17.83 -7.21 -12.56
C ASN A 606 -16.39 -7.60 -12.96
N SER A 607 -16.26 -8.53 -13.91
CA SER A 607 -14.96 -9.02 -14.35
C SER A 607 -14.01 -7.92 -14.81
N ASN A 608 -14.53 -6.86 -15.45
CA ASN A 608 -13.71 -5.74 -15.92
C ASN A 608 -13.03 -4.95 -14.79
N GLU A 609 -13.56 -5.02 -13.56
CA GLU A 609 -13.00 -4.36 -12.38
C GLU A 609 -12.03 -5.25 -11.59
N TYR A 610 -12.28 -6.55 -11.53
CA TYR A 610 -11.45 -7.44 -10.72
C TYR A 610 -10.48 -8.31 -11.52
N GLU A 611 -10.73 -8.52 -12.83
CA GLU A 611 -9.79 -9.22 -13.69
C GLU A 611 -8.81 -8.27 -14.36
N ARG A 612 -7.62 -8.76 -14.59
CA ARG A 612 -6.65 -8.03 -15.38
C ARG A 612 -6.96 -8.17 -16.87
N VAL A 613 -7.28 -7.08 -17.53
CA VAL A 613 -7.75 -6.97 -18.92
C VAL A 613 -6.81 -7.59 -19.98
N ARG A 614 -5.68 -8.15 -19.66
CA ARG A 614 -4.78 -8.84 -20.61
C ARG A 614 -4.13 -10.09 -20.04
N GLY A 615 -4.70 -10.70 -19.01
CA GLY A 615 -4.39 -12.06 -18.58
C GLY A 615 -2.91 -12.46 -18.42
N ILE A 616 -1.97 -11.48 -18.40
CA ILE A 616 -0.54 -11.80 -18.27
C ILE A 616 -0.20 -11.78 -16.77
N PRO A 617 0.00 -12.95 -16.17
CA PRO A 617 0.52 -13.06 -14.82
C PRO A 617 1.87 -12.35 -14.69
N ASP A 618 2.05 -11.58 -13.62
CA ASP A 618 3.33 -10.95 -13.26
C ASP A 618 3.53 -10.98 -11.74
N ASP A 619 4.58 -10.37 -11.24
CA ASP A 619 4.91 -10.32 -9.80
C ASP A 619 3.98 -9.42 -8.97
N GLN A 620 3.17 -8.56 -9.61
CA GLN A 620 2.31 -7.60 -8.94
C GLN A 620 0.87 -8.08 -8.75
N ASN A 621 0.38 -8.92 -9.65
CA ASN A 621 -0.95 -9.51 -9.55
C ASN A 621 -0.94 -10.91 -8.94
N ARG A 622 -2.11 -11.49 -8.75
CA ARG A 622 -2.29 -12.83 -8.17
C ARG A 622 -3.37 -13.55 -8.93
N THR A 623 -3.18 -14.84 -9.11
CA THR A 623 -4.22 -15.74 -9.63
C THR A 623 -4.90 -16.45 -8.46
N ILE A 624 -6.20 -16.60 -8.53
CA ILE A 624 -7.01 -17.39 -7.60
C ILE A 624 -7.78 -18.46 -8.35
N ASN A 625 -7.89 -19.64 -7.74
CA ASN A 625 -8.60 -20.79 -8.31
C ASN A 625 -9.61 -21.35 -7.31
N GLY A 626 -10.81 -21.69 -7.78
CA GLY A 626 -11.85 -22.26 -6.95
C GLY A 626 -12.63 -21.23 -6.12
N ALA A 627 -12.70 -19.97 -6.55
CA ALA A 627 -13.59 -19.00 -5.90
C ALA A 627 -15.04 -19.47 -5.94
N LEU A 628 -15.76 -19.27 -4.83
CA LEU A 628 -17.15 -19.72 -4.70
C LEU A 628 -18.12 -18.64 -5.18
N PRO A 629 -19.16 -18.98 -5.94
CA PRO A 629 -20.11 -18.03 -6.50
C PRO A 629 -21.06 -17.45 -5.43
N VAL A 630 -21.78 -16.41 -5.85
CA VAL A 630 -22.86 -15.79 -5.06
C VAL A 630 -23.93 -16.81 -4.70
N GLY A 631 -24.47 -16.73 -3.48
CA GLY A 631 -25.50 -17.65 -2.99
C GLY A 631 -24.95 -18.89 -2.29
N THR A 632 -23.65 -19.17 -2.35
CA THR A 632 -23.05 -20.31 -1.64
C THR A 632 -23.29 -20.18 -0.13
N LYS A 633 -23.76 -21.27 0.49
CA LYS A 633 -24.12 -21.32 1.90
C LYS A 633 -23.21 -22.24 2.71
N PHE A 634 -22.94 -21.83 3.93
CA PHE A 634 -22.13 -22.56 4.91
C PHE A 634 -22.82 -22.60 6.27
N ARG A 635 -22.57 -23.62 7.06
CA ARG A 635 -23.07 -23.74 8.45
C ARG A 635 -21.90 -23.85 9.42
N PHE A 636 -22.00 -23.16 10.54
CA PHE A 636 -21.02 -23.21 11.61
C PHE A 636 -21.68 -22.96 12.97
N LYS A 637 -20.92 -23.24 14.03
CA LYS A 637 -21.37 -23.00 15.39
C LYS A 637 -20.41 -22.08 16.14
N VAL A 638 -20.96 -21.33 17.08
CA VAL A 638 -20.20 -20.51 18.03
C VAL A 638 -20.56 -20.93 19.43
N ARG A 639 -19.63 -21.57 20.13
CA ARG A 639 -19.75 -21.89 21.55
C ARG A 639 -19.35 -20.67 22.36
N PHE A 640 -20.10 -20.38 23.39
CA PHE A 640 -19.79 -19.29 24.31
C PHE A 640 -19.86 -19.77 25.76
N GLU A 641 -19.05 -19.14 26.61
CA GLU A 641 -18.89 -19.50 28.00
C GLU A 641 -18.89 -18.23 28.87
N ASN A 642 -19.64 -18.23 29.96
CA ASN A 642 -19.65 -17.16 30.96
C ASN A 642 -19.87 -15.74 30.38
N LEU A 643 -20.72 -15.58 29.37
CA LEU A 643 -21.06 -14.25 28.84
C LEU A 643 -22.20 -13.60 29.65
N ALA A 644 -22.00 -12.35 30.06
CA ALA A 644 -23.10 -11.55 30.55
C ALA A 644 -24.13 -11.30 29.42
N ALA A 645 -25.39 -11.01 29.77
CA ALA A 645 -26.44 -10.78 28.77
C ALA A 645 -26.06 -9.69 27.73
N VAL A 646 -25.43 -8.60 28.16
CA VAL A 646 -24.97 -7.54 27.28
C VAL A 646 -23.80 -7.97 26.40
N GLU A 647 -22.89 -8.83 26.89
CA GLU A 647 -21.77 -9.38 26.10
C GLU A 647 -22.28 -10.40 25.07
N LEU A 648 -23.28 -11.21 25.44
CA LEU A 648 -23.95 -12.12 24.48
C LEU A 648 -24.74 -11.31 23.43
N GLY A 649 -25.44 -10.26 23.85
CA GLY A 649 -26.11 -9.35 22.92
C GLY A 649 -25.16 -8.67 21.95
N ALA A 650 -23.97 -8.27 22.42
CA ALA A 650 -22.90 -7.73 21.56
C ALA A 650 -22.37 -8.76 20.55
N LEU A 651 -22.20 -10.03 20.97
CA LEU A 651 -21.79 -11.12 20.10
C LEU A 651 -22.86 -11.43 19.04
N LEU A 652 -24.13 -11.51 19.44
CA LEU A 652 -25.27 -11.74 18.54
C LEU A 652 -25.39 -10.61 17.51
N TRP A 653 -25.28 -9.37 17.95
CA TRP A 653 -25.26 -8.21 17.04
C TRP A 653 -24.04 -8.24 16.11
N ALA A 654 -22.86 -8.59 16.62
CA ALA A 654 -21.66 -8.68 15.80
C ALA A 654 -21.70 -9.84 14.78
N LEU A 655 -22.51 -10.88 15.01
CA LEU A 655 -22.76 -11.97 14.05
C LEU A 655 -23.71 -11.52 12.93
N GLU A 656 -24.86 -10.93 13.26
CA GLU A 656 -25.88 -10.60 12.26
C GLU A 656 -25.81 -9.17 11.75
N MET A 657 -25.49 -8.20 12.63
CA MET A 657 -25.56 -6.75 12.41
C MET A 657 -26.98 -6.27 12.08
N GLU A 658 -27.13 -5.15 11.37
CA GLU A 658 -28.41 -4.69 10.86
C GLU A 658 -28.73 -5.37 9.52
N SER A 659 -30.03 -5.51 9.19
CA SER A 659 -30.49 -6.24 8.00
C SER A 659 -29.91 -5.71 6.67
N ASN A 660 -29.55 -4.44 6.63
CA ASN A 660 -28.94 -3.77 5.49
C ASN A 660 -27.39 -3.80 5.49
N MET A 661 -26.77 -4.54 6.42
CA MET A 661 -25.32 -4.66 6.53
C MET A 661 -24.84 -6.05 6.17
N CYS A 662 -23.55 -6.16 5.78
CA CYS A 662 -22.89 -7.44 5.51
C CYS A 662 -21.45 -7.45 6.03
N HIS A 663 -20.95 -8.63 6.32
CA HIS A 663 -19.56 -8.86 6.66
C HIS A 663 -18.66 -8.84 5.42
N ARG A 664 -17.35 -8.70 5.66
CA ARG A 664 -16.30 -8.79 4.63
C ARG A 664 -15.29 -9.87 5.01
N LEU A 665 -15.29 -10.99 4.29
CA LEU A 665 -14.49 -12.18 4.58
C LEU A 665 -13.53 -12.50 3.43
N GLY A 666 -12.37 -13.06 3.72
CA GLY A 666 -11.48 -13.65 2.73
C GLY A 666 -10.59 -12.64 2.00
N PHE A 667 -10.17 -13.03 0.80
CA PHE A 667 -9.24 -12.33 -0.06
C PHE A 667 -9.97 -11.40 -1.05
N ALA A 668 -9.22 -10.56 -1.77
CA ALA A 668 -9.74 -9.68 -2.83
C ALA A 668 -10.91 -8.74 -2.44
N LYS A 669 -11.10 -8.45 -1.13
CA LYS A 669 -12.15 -7.53 -0.64
C LYS A 669 -12.19 -6.17 -1.35
N PRO A 670 -11.06 -5.53 -1.71
CA PRO A 670 -11.07 -4.27 -2.46
C PRO A 670 -11.64 -4.37 -3.86
N LEU A 671 -11.68 -5.58 -4.42
CA LEU A 671 -12.19 -5.88 -5.76
C LEU A 671 -13.63 -6.42 -5.74
N GLY A 672 -14.29 -6.36 -4.58
CA GLY A 672 -15.70 -6.76 -4.44
C GLY A 672 -15.93 -8.17 -3.92
N PHE A 673 -14.90 -9.00 -3.76
CA PHE A 673 -15.05 -10.34 -3.21
C PHE A 673 -15.39 -10.35 -1.72
N GLY A 674 -16.03 -11.41 -1.25
CA GLY A 674 -16.16 -11.77 0.16
C GLY A 674 -17.14 -10.93 0.97
N SER A 675 -18.19 -10.37 0.36
CA SER A 675 -19.35 -9.91 1.12
C SER A 675 -20.19 -11.12 1.53
N VAL A 676 -20.46 -11.28 2.81
CA VAL A 676 -21.20 -12.40 3.35
C VAL A 676 -22.21 -11.94 4.39
N ARG A 677 -23.33 -12.63 4.52
CA ARG A 677 -24.34 -12.44 5.56
C ARG A 677 -24.36 -13.65 6.46
N ILE A 678 -24.43 -13.42 7.75
CA ILE A 678 -24.64 -14.45 8.77
C ILE A 678 -26.06 -14.29 9.31
N ASN A 679 -26.76 -15.42 9.39
CA ASN A 679 -28.05 -15.56 10.07
C ASN A 679 -27.88 -16.51 11.25
N VAL A 680 -28.29 -16.11 12.43
CA VAL A 680 -28.37 -16.97 13.61
C VAL A 680 -29.65 -17.80 13.53
N THR A 681 -29.50 -19.09 13.28
CA THR A 681 -30.62 -20.02 13.07
C THR A 681 -31.09 -20.69 14.35
N GLY A 682 -30.24 -20.78 15.36
CA GLY A 682 -30.59 -21.37 16.66
C GLY A 682 -29.65 -20.88 17.78
N ILE A 683 -30.17 -20.81 18.98
CA ILE A 683 -29.42 -20.53 20.19
C ILE A 683 -29.91 -21.44 21.29
N ARG A 684 -28.99 -22.12 21.95
CA ARG A 684 -29.27 -22.97 23.09
C ARG A 684 -28.28 -22.70 24.23
N GLU A 685 -28.80 -22.65 25.43
CA GLU A 685 -28.01 -22.49 26.63
C GLU A 685 -27.69 -23.84 27.28
N LEU A 686 -26.58 -23.89 27.98
CA LEU A 686 -26.25 -25.05 28.80
C LEU A 686 -27.22 -25.13 29.98
N ASN A 687 -27.91 -26.26 30.08
CA ASN A 687 -28.75 -26.52 31.22
C ASN A 687 -27.90 -27.03 32.40
N LEU A 688 -27.63 -26.17 33.37
CA LEU A 688 -26.82 -26.54 34.54
C LEU A 688 -27.49 -27.59 35.44
N LYS A 689 -28.83 -27.67 35.39
CA LYS A 689 -29.61 -28.69 36.12
C LYS A 689 -29.45 -30.10 35.56
N ARG A 690 -28.80 -30.24 34.38
CA ARG A 690 -28.46 -31.55 33.81
C ARG A 690 -27.71 -32.47 34.75
N TYR A 691 -26.99 -31.90 35.71
CA TYR A 691 -26.24 -32.68 36.68
C TYR A 691 -27.02 -33.11 37.92
N ASP A 692 -28.31 -32.66 38.02
CA ASP A 692 -29.17 -32.99 39.13
C ASP A 692 -29.85 -34.39 38.91
N SER A 693 -29.86 -34.94 37.68
CA SER A 693 -30.37 -36.24 37.35
C SER A 693 -29.62 -36.88 36.16
N LEU A 694 -29.66 -38.21 36.04
CA LEU A 694 -29.08 -38.99 34.96
C LEU A 694 -29.78 -38.70 33.62
N ASP A 695 -31.05 -38.37 33.60
CA ASP A 695 -31.91 -38.13 32.44
C ASP A 695 -32.00 -36.64 32.09
N GLY A 696 -31.19 -35.81 32.70
CA GLY A 696 -31.22 -34.35 32.51
C GLY A 696 -30.83 -33.95 31.12
N GLU A 697 -31.66 -33.16 30.42
CA GLU A 697 -31.33 -32.59 29.14
C GLU A 697 -30.14 -31.64 29.28
N GLY A 698 -29.11 -31.84 28.43
CA GLY A 698 -27.87 -31.07 28.44
C GLY A 698 -28.06 -29.63 27.94
N TRP A 699 -29.13 -29.34 27.25
CA TRP A 699 -29.41 -28.08 26.61
C TRP A 699 -30.81 -27.61 26.88
N GLN A 700 -31.01 -26.31 27.00
CA GLN A 700 -32.30 -25.66 27.11
C GLN A 700 -32.41 -24.52 26.08
N ALA A 701 -33.64 -24.15 25.75
CA ALA A 701 -33.90 -23.00 24.93
C ALA A 701 -33.34 -21.73 25.61
N LEU A 702 -33.00 -20.73 24.82
CA LEU A 702 -32.52 -19.44 25.29
C LEU A 702 -33.56 -18.83 26.24
N THR A 703 -33.19 -18.52 27.45
CA THR A 703 -34.11 -18.00 28.51
C THR A 703 -34.62 -16.58 28.23
N GLU A 704 -33.82 -15.80 27.50
CA GLU A 704 -34.16 -14.44 27.07
C GLU A 704 -34.14 -14.35 25.57
N GLN A 705 -35.12 -13.72 24.93
CA GLN A 705 -35.22 -13.63 23.47
C GLN A 705 -33.99 -12.94 22.89
N LYS A 706 -33.49 -13.44 21.75
CA LYS A 706 -32.35 -12.87 20.99
C LYS A 706 -32.48 -11.34 20.81
N ALA A 707 -33.67 -10.90 20.40
CA ALA A 707 -33.93 -9.48 20.17
C ALA A 707 -33.71 -8.63 21.44
N GLU A 708 -34.11 -9.13 22.60
CA GLU A 708 -33.94 -8.47 23.87
C GLU A 708 -32.49 -8.36 24.30
N LEU A 709 -31.69 -9.42 24.10
CA LEU A 709 -30.25 -9.37 24.36
C LEU A 709 -29.52 -8.32 23.50
N ILE A 710 -29.89 -8.25 22.20
CA ILE A 710 -29.35 -7.24 21.28
C ILE A 710 -29.82 -5.84 21.72
N ARG A 711 -31.09 -5.67 22.11
CA ARG A 711 -31.62 -4.41 22.61
C ARG A 711 -30.85 -3.93 23.85
N ARG A 712 -30.64 -4.81 24.83
CA ARG A 712 -29.83 -4.52 26.04
C ARG A 712 -28.40 -4.05 25.66
N PHE A 713 -27.77 -4.71 24.73
CA PHE A 713 -26.44 -4.28 24.24
C PHE A 713 -26.49 -2.88 23.63
N LYS A 714 -27.44 -2.64 22.70
CA LYS A 714 -27.61 -1.32 22.06
C LYS A 714 -27.88 -0.22 23.08
N ALA A 715 -28.76 -0.46 24.01
CA ALA A 715 -29.09 0.47 25.10
C ALA A 715 -27.84 0.75 25.97
N ALA A 716 -27.13 -0.29 26.41
CA ALA A 716 -25.92 -0.12 27.22
C ALA A 716 -24.87 0.73 26.50
N VAL A 717 -24.62 0.48 25.20
CA VAL A 717 -23.67 1.29 24.42
C VAL A 717 -24.15 2.73 24.29
N ALA A 718 -25.43 2.96 23.92
CA ALA A 718 -25.97 4.29 23.81
C ALA A 718 -25.81 5.09 25.11
N HIS A 719 -26.22 4.50 26.24
CA HIS A 719 -26.08 5.13 27.56
C HIS A 719 -24.62 5.40 27.96
N ALA A 720 -23.70 4.47 27.66
CA ALA A 720 -22.29 4.67 27.99
C ALA A 720 -21.64 5.86 27.28
N TYR A 721 -22.28 6.36 26.21
CA TYR A 721 -21.85 7.56 25.48
C TYR A 721 -22.89 8.69 25.57
N TYR A 722 -23.60 8.78 26.70
CA TYR A 722 -24.55 9.85 27.04
C TYR A 722 -25.74 10.00 26.08
N ARG A 723 -26.10 8.91 25.38
CA ARG A 723 -27.35 8.88 24.59
C ARG A 723 -28.52 8.41 25.43
N LYS A 724 -29.71 8.81 25.05
CA LYS A 724 -30.90 8.62 25.90
C LYS A 724 -31.50 7.22 25.81
N ASP A 725 -31.39 6.55 24.65
CA ASP A 725 -32.01 5.25 24.44
C ASP A 725 -31.28 4.44 23.34
N GLU A 726 -31.74 3.18 23.12
CA GLU A 726 -31.18 2.29 22.11
C GLU A 726 -31.31 2.79 20.65
N ASN A 727 -32.26 3.66 20.35
CA ASN A 727 -32.46 4.24 19.02
C ASN A 727 -31.33 5.19 18.66
N GLU A 728 -30.62 5.70 19.66
CA GLU A 728 -29.41 6.53 19.47
C GLU A 728 -28.17 5.71 19.13
N PHE A 729 -28.21 4.39 19.31
CA PHE A 729 -27.08 3.51 18.99
C PHE A 729 -26.60 3.68 17.53
N ALA A 730 -27.50 3.72 16.57
CA ALA A 730 -27.20 3.88 15.15
C ALA A 730 -26.54 5.24 14.81
N LYS A 731 -26.70 6.25 15.68
CA LYS A 731 -26.15 7.60 15.51
C LYS A 731 -24.75 7.76 16.09
N LEU A 732 -24.25 6.77 16.84
CA LEU A 732 -22.87 6.77 17.33
C LEU A 732 -21.89 6.76 16.15
N GLU A 733 -20.84 7.54 16.22
CA GLU A 733 -19.91 7.78 15.11
C GLU A 733 -19.29 6.50 14.55
N ASN A 734 -18.89 5.56 15.41
CA ASN A 734 -18.34 4.26 15.01
C ASN A 734 -19.40 3.40 14.30
N ILE A 735 -20.63 3.38 14.80
CA ILE A 735 -21.74 2.58 14.23
C ILE A 735 -22.23 3.18 12.91
N ALA A 736 -22.37 4.49 12.85
CA ALA A 736 -22.75 5.19 11.62
C ALA A 736 -21.71 4.98 10.50
N ASP A 737 -20.42 5.07 10.83
CA ASP A 737 -19.33 4.77 9.89
C ASP A 737 -19.37 3.30 9.42
N LEU A 738 -19.56 2.34 10.34
CA LEU A 738 -19.71 0.91 10.00
C LEU A 738 -20.91 0.69 9.08
N SER A 739 -22.06 1.21 9.44
CA SER A 739 -23.28 1.09 8.65
C SER A 739 -23.08 1.64 7.23
N LYS A 740 -22.42 2.79 7.10
CA LYS A 740 -22.12 3.37 5.77
C LYS A 740 -21.21 2.50 4.91
N MET A 741 -20.21 1.86 5.51
CA MET A 741 -19.24 1.03 4.78
C MET A 741 -19.78 -0.37 4.43
N LEU A 742 -20.56 -0.95 5.33
CA LEU A 742 -21.04 -2.33 5.23
C LEU A 742 -22.45 -2.45 4.67
N ASN A 743 -23.06 -1.33 4.30
CA ASN A 743 -24.40 -1.30 3.72
C ASN A 743 -24.46 -2.09 2.42
N THR A 744 -25.48 -2.94 2.28
CA THR A 744 -25.69 -3.79 1.10
C THR A 744 -26.41 -3.07 -0.05
N SER A 745 -26.84 -1.83 0.13
CA SER A 745 -27.39 -1.03 -0.97
C SER A 745 -26.33 -0.69 -2.00
N GLN A 746 -26.76 -0.49 -3.24
CA GLN A 746 -25.85 -0.13 -4.32
C GLN A 746 -25.25 1.26 -4.09
N PRO A 747 -23.92 1.41 -4.12
CA PRO A 747 -23.27 2.71 -4.01
C PRO A 747 -23.59 3.58 -5.23
N GLN A 748 -23.68 4.87 -5.03
CA GLN A 748 -23.96 5.84 -6.10
C GLN A 748 -22.73 6.05 -7.04
N LEU A 749 -21.53 5.78 -6.54
CA LEU A 749 -20.27 5.93 -7.26
C LEU A 749 -19.55 4.57 -7.34
N PRO A 750 -18.77 4.33 -8.39
CA PRO A 750 -17.94 3.14 -8.49
C PRO A 750 -16.93 3.07 -7.35
N ILE A 751 -16.62 1.85 -6.91
CA ILE A 751 -15.68 1.59 -5.83
C ILE A 751 -14.41 0.96 -6.41
N HIS A 752 -13.28 1.65 -6.31
CA HIS A 752 -11.96 1.12 -6.67
C HIS A 752 -10.84 1.91 -6.02
N TYR A 753 -9.62 1.38 -6.06
CA TYR A 753 -8.45 2.13 -5.60
C TYR A 753 -8.24 3.42 -6.40
N PRO A 754 -7.70 4.48 -5.77
CA PRO A 754 -7.30 5.69 -6.48
C PRO A 754 -6.41 5.37 -7.67
N ARG A 755 -6.79 5.84 -8.86
CA ARG A 755 -6.12 5.55 -10.13
C ARG A 755 -6.28 6.72 -11.12
N PRO A 756 -5.40 6.85 -12.13
CA PRO A 756 -5.45 7.97 -13.06
C PRO A 756 -6.47 7.81 -14.18
N GLN A 757 -7.13 6.66 -14.32
CA GLN A 757 -8.06 6.36 -15.40
C GLN A 757 -9.24 5.52 -14.94
N GLU A 758 -10.32 5.49 -15.72
CA GLU A 758 -11.59 4.83 -15.37
C GLU A 758 -11.48 3.31 -15.28
N VAL A 759 -10.59 2.70 -16.04
CA VAL A 759 -10.35 1.25 -16.01
C VAL A 759 -9.06 0.92 -15.25
N PRO A 760 -8.93 -0.30 -14.69
CA PRO A 760 -7.70 -0.73 -14.06
C PRO A 760 -6.51 -0.62 -15.01
N ASP A 761 -5.40 -0.06 -14.52
CA ASP A 761 -4.17 0.04 -15.31
C ASP A 761 -3.46 -1.30 -15.38
N ALA A 762 -3.33 -1.84 -16.59
CA ALA A 762 -2.61 -3.10 -16.83
C ALA A 762 -1.11 -3.02 -16.46
N GLU A 763 -0.52 -1.82 -16.43
CA GLU A 763 0.89 -1.59 -16.07
C GLU A 763 1.09 -1.26 -14.58
N GLY A 764 0.01 -1.21 -13.79
CA GLY A 764 0.08 -0.98 -12.33
C GLY A 764 0.41 0.44 -11.91
N LYS A 765 0.14 1.44 -12.74
CA LYS A 765 0.45 2.86 -12.46
C LYS A 765 -0.53 3.56 -11.51
N ASN A 766 -1.38 2.82 -10.82
CA ASN A 766 -2.34 3.39 -9.86
C ASN A 766 -1.68 4.26 -8.79
N TYR A 767 -0.40 4.02 -8.46
CA TYR A 767 0.36 4.86 -7.54
C TYR A 767 0.50 6.31 -8.01
N GLU A 768 0.31 6.61 -9.29
CA GLU A 768 0.43 7.96 -9.85
C GLU A 768 -0.59 8.93 -9.24
N TRP A 769 -1.79 8.45 -8.93
CA TRP A 769 -2.81 9.24 -8.23
C TRP A 769 -2.28 9.76 -6.88
N PHE A 770 -1.67 8.87 -6.09
CA PHE A 770 -1.10 9.25 -4.79
C PHE A 770 0.09 10.21 -4.94
N MET A 771 0.86 10.07 -6.02
CA MET A 771 1.95 10.98 -6.33
C MET A 771 1.43 12.39 -6.70
N GLY A 772 0.35 12.46 -7.48
CA GLY A 772 -0.35 13.70 -7.81
C GLY A 772 -0.91 14.38 -6.57
N ASN A 773 -1.57 13.60 -5.71
CA ASN A 773 -2.20 14.10 -4.49
C ASN A 773 -1.21 14.68 -3.46
N LYS A 774 0.04 14.21 -3.42
CA LYS A 774 1.07 14.67 -2.48
C LYS A 774 1.72 16.00 -2.83
N ARG A 775 1.51 16.57 -4.01
CA ARG A 775 2.21 17.76 -4.46
C ARG A 775 1.44 19.04 -4.09
N PRO A 776 1.78 19.74 -3.00
CA PRO A 776 1.00 20.88 -2.51
C PRO A 776 0.90 22.07 -3.48
N LYS A 777 1.80 22.14 -4.49
CA LYS A 777 1.78 23.21 -5.52
C LYS A 777 0.99 22.85 -6.79
N ARG A 778 0.59 21.58 -6.97
CA ARG A 778 -0.06 21.08 -8.19
C ARG A 778 -1.20 20.10 -7.95
N GLY A 779 -1.26 19.48 -6.77
CA GLY A 779 -2.28 18.52 -6.41
C GLY A 779 -3.20 19.04 -5.30
N PRO A 780 -4.43 18.55 -5.22
CA PRO A 780 -5.43 19.06 -4.28
C PRO A 780 -5.16 18.66 -2.82
N GLY A 781 -4.23 17.72 -2.56
CA GLY A 781 -3.90 17.28 -1.21
C GLY A 781 -5.09 16.68 -0.46
N TYR A 782 -5.96 15.91 -1.14
CA TYR A 782 -7.12 15.27 -0.53
C TYR A 782 -6.74 14.40 0.66
N LEU A 783 -7.50 14.52 1.73
CA LEU A 783 -7.57 13.53 2.80
C LEU A 783 -8.80 12.64 2.57
N LEU A 784 -8.73 11.40 3.05
CA LEU A 784 -9.89 10.50 3.02
C LEU A 784 -11.02 11.15 3.87
N PRO A 785 -12.23 11.36 3.35
CA PRO A 785 -13.35 11.88 4.14
C PRO A 785 -13.74 10.92 5.27
N LEU A 786 -14.56 11.35 6.22
CA LEU A 786 -15.22 10.43 7.15
C LEU A 786 -16.12 9.48 6.37
N ALA A 787 -16.32 8.26 6.86
CA ALA A 787 -17.10 7.26 6.12
C ALA A 787 -18.55 7.74 5.88
N VAL A 788 -19.15 8.42 6.84
CA VAL A 788 -20.50 9.00 6.73
C VAL A 788 -20.60 10.15 5.73
N ASP A 789 -19.51 10.92 5.57
CA ASP A 789 -19.43 12.10 4.68
C ASP A 789 -18.91 11.74 3.28
N ASP A 790 -18.40 10.51 3.06
CA ASP A 790 -17.78 10.08 1.82
C ASP A 790 -18.82 9.75 0.72
N THR A 791 -19.47 10.80 0.24
CA THR A 791 -20.51 10.74 -0.80
C THR A 791 -20.03 11.31 -2.13
N ALA A 792 -19.16 12.33 -2.08
CA ALA A 792 -18.65 13.01 -3.26
C ALA A 792 -17.54 12.20 -3.98
N GLY A 793 -16.89 11.27 -3.31
CA GLY A 793 -15.79 10.47 -3.87
C GLY A 793 -14.57 11.30 -4.31
N PHE A 794 -13.61 10.64 -4.96
CA PHE A 794 -12.41 11.26 -5.51
C PHE A 794 -12.47 11.36 -7.04
N PRO A 795 -11.90 12.39 -7.65
CA PRO A 795 -11.72 12.45 -9.09
C PRO A 795 -10.53 11.58 -9.54
N LEU A 796 -10.46 11.25 -10.81
CA LEU A 796 -9.26 10.68 -11.42
C LEU A 796 -8.14 11.73 -11.41
N MET A 797 -6.89 11.30 -11.24
CA MET A 797 -5.75 12.20 -11.12
C MET A 797 -4.48 11.59 -11.70
N GLU A 798 -3.76 12.39 -12.47
CA GLU A 798 -2.47 12.00 -13.02
C GLU A 798 -1.30 12.28 -12.05
N LYS A 799 -0.15 11.73 -12.35
CA LYS A 799 1.10 11.84 -11.58
C LYS A 799 1.49 13.27 -11.22
N PHE A 800 1.13 14.24 -12.05
CA PHE A 800 1.48 15.65 -11.84
C PHE A 800 0.40 16.47 -11.14
N GLY A 801 -0.68 15.81 -10.69
CA GLY A 801 -1.79 16.44 -9.99
C GLY A 801 -2.84 17.07 -10.91
N ASN A 802 -2.76 16.84 -12.22
CA ASN A 802 -3.80 17.24 -13.13
C ASN A 802 -5.04 16.37 -12.90
N LEU A 803 -6.15 17.02 -12.63
CA LEU A 803 -7.46 16.35 -12.56
C LEU A 803 -7.89 16.02 -13.98
N LYS A 804 -8.45 14.84 -14.19
CA LYS A 804 -9.18 14.51 -15.43
C LYS A 804 -10.63 14.89 -15.20
N GLU A 805 -10.99 16.06 -15.67
CA GLU A 805 -12.37 16.54 -15.70
C GLU A 805 -13.18 15.91 -16.84
#